data_a4f061a66414a04a1c495611d396c11c
#
_entry.id   a4f061a66414a04a1c495611d396c11c
#
_cell.length_a   1.000
_cell.length_b   1.000
_cell.length_c   1.000
_cell.angle_alpha   90.00
_cell.angle_beta   90.00
_cell.angle_gamma   90.00
#
_symmetry.space_group_name_H-M   'P 1'
#
loop_
_entity.id
_entity.type
_entity.pdbx_description
1 polymer ?
#
loop_
_entity_poly.entity_id
_entity_poly.type
_entity_poly.pdbx_seq_one_letter_code
_entity_poly.pdbx_strand_id
1 'polypeptide(L)'
;MSNNTNYDESQIQVLEGLEAVRKRPGMYIGSTSSRGLHHLVYEIVDNSIDEALAGYCTQITVTINEDNSITVEDDGRGIPVGIHPKLGIPAVEVVFTVLHAGGKFGGGGYKVSGGLHGVGASVVNALSEMVEVEVYDGEHSYYQKYERGHKKCELKVTGDTTKRGTKVHFKPDYEIFEELVYDYSILLNRLREQAFLNGGIKIVLRDVREEEPKEKELFYEGGIKNFVSYINKSKNSLHEVIYVSGKKEKGEAEVALQWNDSYSENIVSFANNIATTEGGTHETGFKSALTKVLNDYAKKFKFLKDEEKLSGEDVREGLTSVISVKLEEPQFEGQTKTKLGNSEMRTLVENMVNEKLADFFEENPDVGKIIIEKALMASRAREAARKAREATRRKSPLESNSMPGKLADCHEKDPSKTEIYIVEGDSAGGSAKGGRDSNYQAILPLWGKMLNVEKARADKVYGNEKLLPVIVALGAGIGDEFDITKLRYDKIIIMADADVDGAHIQTLLLTFFFRFMRELIETGHVYLAKPPLYNLTRGKKSKVAFSDEERDRISEELKNGDPNAKVDISRYKGLGEMDPKELWETTMNPENRILIRVTLEDAIAADEIFTVLMGDEVEPRKKFIEENAQYAVNLDI
;
A
#
# COMPACT_ATOMS: atom_id res chain seq x y z
N MET A 1 17.84 -26.43 -35.74
CA MET A 1 19.21 -25.88 -35.63
C MET A 1 19.40 -25.54 -34.17
N SER A 2 20.21 -26.30 -33.44
CA SER A 2 20.51 -26.03 -32.03
C SER A 2 21.48 -24.84 -31.98
N ASN A 3 21.02 -23.71 -31.51
CA ASN A 3 21.91 -22.62 -31.13
C ASN A 3 22.69 -23.07 -29.87
N ASN A 4 23.87 -23.60 -30.10
CA ASN A 4 24.86 -23.83 -29.06
C ASN A 4 25.49 -22.45 -28.73
N THR A 5 24.85 -21.66 -27.89
CA THR A 5 25.49 -20.50 -27.25
C THR A 5 26.42 -21.08 -26.18
N ASN A 6 27.71 -21.20 -26.49
CA ASN A 6 28.73 -21.47 -25.49
C ASN A 6 28.66 -20.41 -24.42
N TYR A 7 28.21 -20.78 -23.22
CA TYR A 7 28.30 -19.90 -22.03
C TYR A 7 29.75 -19.99 -21.54
N ASP A 8 30.49 -18.91 -21.76
CA ASP A 8 31.87 -18.77 -21.35
C ASP A 8 32.09 -17.47 -20.54
N GLU A 9 33.32 -17.31 -20.03
CA GLU A 9 33.70 -16.16 -19.20
C GLU A 9 33.52 -14.80 -19.91
N SER A 10 33.48 -14.74 -21.23
CA SER A 10 33.27 -13.50 -21.98
C SER A 10 31.82 -12.99 -21.88
N GLN A 11 30.88 -13.84 -21.48
CA GLN A 11 29.47 -13.49 -21.27
C GLN A 11 29.18 -12.95 -19.86
N ILE A 12 30.17 -13.00 -18.95
CA ILE A 12 30.08 -12.39 -17.63
C ILE A 12 30.37 -10.90 -17.76
N GLN A 13 29.29 -10.10 -17.77
CA GLN A 13 29.41 -8.63 -17.81
C GLN A 13 29.54 -8.09 -16.39
N VAL A 14 30.61 -7.34 -16.13
CA VAL A 14 30.75 -6.53 -14.91
C VAL A 14 30.18 -5.14 -15.19
N LEU A 15 29.17 -4.76 -14.44
CA LEU A 15 28.58 -3.41 -14.50
C LEU A 15 29.20 -2.57 -13.38
N GLU A 16 29.80 -1.46 -13.72
CA GLU A 16 30.41 -0.55 -12.76
C GLU A 16 29.58 0.73 -12.57
N GLY A 17 29.58 1.26 -11.34
CA GLY A 17 29.01 2.55 -11.01
C GLY A 17 27.51 2.67 -11.34
N LEU A 18 27.10 3.83 -11.85
CA LEU A 18 25.71 4.18 -12.11
C LEU A 18 25.11 3.50 -13.36
N GLU A 19 25.93 2.90 -14.23
CA GLU A 19 25.41 2.10 -15.34
C GLU A 19 24.67 0.86 -14.88
N ALA A 20 25.08 0.25 -13.74
CA ALA A 20 24.39 -0.87 -13.12
C ALA A 20 22.96 -0.49 -12.73
N VAL A 21 22.78 0.72 -12.19
CA VAL A 21 21.46 1.25 -11.80
C VAL A 21 20.56 1.43 -13.03
N ARG A 22 21.07 2.02 -14.11
CA ARG A 22 20.30 2.23 -15.35
C ARG A 22 19.91 0.93 -16.03
N LYS A 23 20.77 -0.10 -16.00
CA LYS A 23 20.47 -1.41 -16.60
C LYS A 23 19.50 -2.26 -15.76
N ARG A 24 19.45 -2.06 -14.45
CA ARG A 24 18.62 -2.84 -13.51
C ARG A 24 17.94 -1.93 -12.48
N PRO A 25 17.13 -0.95 -12.91
CA PRO A 25 16.50 0.02 -12.01
C PRO A 25 15.64 -0.64 -10.95
N GLY A 26 14.93 -1.71 -11.29
CA GLY A 26 14.08 -2.45 -10.35
C GLY A 26 14.81 -3.00 -9.11
N MET A 27 16.14 -3.21 -9.17
CA MET A 27 16.93 -3.62 -7.99
C MET A 27 17.05 -2.50 -6.95
N TYR A 28 16.91 -1.23 -7.36
CA TYR A 28 17.11 -0.05 -6.51
C TYR A 28 15.80 0.64 -6.13
N ILE A 29 14.85 0.73 -7.05
CA ILE A 29 13.57 1.42 -6.86
C ILE A 29 12.33 0.49 -6.92
N GLY A 30 12.54 -0.81 -7.03
CA GLY A 30 11.49 -1.84 -7.03
C GLY A 30 10.78 -2.01 -8.37
N SER A 31 10.48 -0.95 -9.11
CA SER A 31 9.84 -0.99 -10.44
C SER A 31 10.15 0.26 -11.26
N THR A 32 9.82 0.26 -12.55
CA THR A 32 9.87 1.42 -13.45
C THR A 32 8.50 2.02 -13.73
N SER A 33 7.45 1.52 -13.04
CA SER A 33 6.10 2.04 -13.08
C SER A 33 5.94 3.32 -12.22
N SER A 34 4.72 3.83 -12.09
CA SER A 34 4.36 4.97 -11.21
C SER A 34 4.97 4.85 -9.80
N ARG A 35 4.96 3.66 -9.20
CA ARG A 35 5.56 3.43 -7.86
C ARG A 35 7.04 3.76 -7.82
N GLY A 36 7.82 3.28 -8.79
CA GLY A 36 9.25 3.58 -8.86
C GLY A 36 9.54 5.05 -9.18
N LEU A 37 8.68 5.69 -9.99
CA LEU A 37 8.75 7.12 -10.27
C LEU A 37 8.64 7.95 -8.99
N HIS A 38 7.62 7.69 -8.17
CA HIS A 38 7.41 8.38 -6.89
C HIS A 38 8.52 8.08 -5.88
N HIS A 39 9.14 6.90 -5.95
CA HIS A 39 10.25 6.52 -5.08
C HIS A 39 11.47 7.45 -5.23
N LEU A 40 11.71 8.01 -6.42
CA LEU A 40 12.78 9.01 -6.60
C LEU A 40 12.59 10.23 -5.70
N VAL A 41 11.36 10.69 -5.54
CA VAL A 41 11.04 11.81 -4.63
C VAL A 41 11.32 11.43 -3.19
N TYR A 42 10.93 10.21 -2.80
CA TYR A 42 11.15 9.72 -1.42
C TYR A 42 12.62 9.67 -1.06
N GLU A 43 13.50 9.22 -1.96
CA GLU A 43 14.94 9.15 -1.70
C GLU A 43 15.56 10.53 -1.43
N ILE A 44 15.11 11.58 -2.11
CA ILE A 44 15.62 12.95 -1.86
C ILE A 44 15.00 13.53 -0.59
N VAL A 45 13.68 13.35 -0.37
CA VAL A 45 12.99 13.81 0.84
C VAL A 45 13.56 13.14 2.08
N ASP A 46 13.82 11.83 2.04
CA ASP A 46 14.40 11.08 3.18
C ASP A 46 15.78 11.63 3.57
N ASN A 47 16.56 12.19 2.64
CA ASN A 47 17.81 12.87 2.98
C ASN A 47 17.56 14.16 3.79
N SER A 48 16.54 14.93 3.42
CA SER A 48 16.14 16.14 4.17
C SER A 48 15.53 15.78 5.53
N ILE A 49 14.79 14.67 5.62
CA ILE A 49 14.27 14.12 6.88
C ILE A 49 15.42 13.67 7.80
N ASP A 50 16.48 13.07 7.26
CA ASP A 50 17.66 12.71 8.05
C ASP A 50 18.37 13.96 8.65
N GLU A 51 18.41 15.09 7.92
CA GLU A 51 18.86 16.39 8.46
C GLU A 51 17.94 16.86 9.60
N ALA A 52 16.65 16.66 9.47
CA ALA A 52 15.68 17.00 10.51
C ALA A 52 15.81 16.12 11.75
N LEU A 53 16.01 14.80 11.58
CA LEU A 53 16.30 13.88 12.68
C LEU A 53 17.61 14.22 13.41
N ALA A 54 18.59 14.79 12.70
CA ALA A 54 19.82 15.30 13.27
C ALA A 54 19.62 16.68 13.97
N GLY A 55 18.43 17.29 13.88
CA GLY A 55 18.08 18.55 14.51
C GLY A 55 18.49 19.81 13.75
N TYR A 56 18.80 19.70 12.46
CA TYR A 56 19.30 20.82 11.66
C TYR A 56 18.31 21.33 10.60
N CYS A 57 17.27 20.57 10.26
CA CYS A 57 16.26 20.98 9.29
C CYS A 57 14.90 21.16 10.00
N THR A 58 14.21 22.25 9.68
CA THR A 58 12.89 22.59 10.21
C THR A 58 11.81 22.68 9.14
N GLN A 59 12.21 22.89 7.88
CA GLN A 59 11.28 22.98 6.76
C GLN A 59 11.81 22.27 5.52
N ILE A 60 10.90 21.53 4.88
CA ILE A 60 11.13 20.84 3.60
C ILE A 60 10.04 21.29 2.63
N THR A 61 10.42 21.70 1.42
CA THR A 61 9.47 22.07 0.36
C THR A 61 9.67 21.15 -0.83
N VAL A 62 8.58 20.49 -1.26
CA VAL A 62 8.54 19.63 -2.44
C VAL A 62 7.65 20.27 -3.48
N THR A 63 8.17 20.50 -4.68
CA THR A 63 7.41 21.13 -5.77
C THR A 63 7.36 20.18 -6.99
N ILE A 64 6.15 19.91 -7.48
CA ILE A 64 5.91 19.30 -8.78
C ILE A 64 5.87 20.44 -9.78
N ASN A 65 6.87 20.52 -10.66
CA ASN A 65 7.00 21.59 -11.64
C ASN A 65 6.11 21.37 -12.87
N GLU A 66 5.89 22.41 -13.68
CA GLU A 66 5.03 22.40 -14.88
C GLU A 66 5.40 21.27 -15.86
N ASP A 67 6.68 20.95 -15.97
CA ASP A 67 7.21 19.93 -16.88
C ASP A 67 7.32 18.53 -16.24
N ASN A 68 6.64 18.29 -15.12
CA ASN A 68 6.75 17.09 -14.28
C ASN A 68 8.17 16.77 -13.77
N SER A 69 9.04 17.77 -13.64
CA SER A 69 10.24 17.66 -12.82
C SER A 69 9.88 17.89 -11.35
N ILE A 70 10.78 17.50 -10.45
CA ILE A 70 10.60 17.70 -9.00
C ILE A 70 11.69 18.60 -8.46
N THR A 71 11.32 19.50 -7.58
CA THR A 71 12.24 20.27 -6.76
C THR A 71 12.02 19.95 -5.29
N VAL A 72 13.06 19.54 -4.58
CA VAL A 72 13.07 19.37 -3.12
C VAL A 72 14.06 20.36 -2.53
N GLU A 73 13.60 21.18 -1.59
CA GLU A 73 14.43 22.18 -0.90
C GLU A 73 14.29 22.00 0.61
N ASP A 74 15.39 21.97 1.34
CA ASP A 74 15.43 21.95 2.80
C ASP A 74 16.27 23.11 3.37
N ASP A 75 16.04 23.41 4.64
CA ASP A 75 16.77 24.42 5.41
C ASP A 75 17.85 23.82 6.33
N GLY A 76 18.35 22.61 6.02
CA GLY A 76 19.37 21.90 6.78
C GLY A 76 20.77 22.53 6.68
N ARG A 77 21.79 21.74 7.03
CA ARG A 77 23.19 22.23 7.00
C ARG A 77 23.75 22.43 5.57
N GLY A 78 23.12 21.80 4.58
CA GLY A 78 23.65 21.65 3.24
C GLY A 78 24.61 20.46 3.11
N ILE A 79 24.66 19.86 1.93
CA ILE A 79 25.62 18.80 1.62
C ILE A 79 27.03 19.42 1.62
N PRO A 80 28.06 18.77 2.24
CA PRO A 80 29.41 19.30 2.25
C PRO A 80 29.97 19.54 0.83
N VAL A 81 30.56 20.71 0.58
CA VAL A 81 31.08 21.11 -0.73
C VAL A 81 32.62 20.95 -0.84
N GLY A 82 33.27 20.68 0.29
CA GLY A 82 34.73 20.45 0.34
C GLY A 82 35.19 19.22 -0.43
N ILE A 83 36.48 19.15 -0.73
CA ILE A 83 37.09 18.02 -1.46
C ILE A 83 37.15 16.79 -0.57
N HIS A 84 36.59 15.67 -1.05
CA HIS A 84 36.60 14.39 -0.33
C HIS A 84 38.07 13.83 -0.27
N PRO A 85 38.59 13.50 0.93
CA PRO A 85 40.02 13.19 1.10
C PRO A 85 40.54 12.00 0.29
N LYS A 86 39.69 10.99 0.06
CA LYS A 86 40.10 9.76 -0.66
C LYS A 86 39.87 9.84 -2.16
N LEU A 87 38.85 10.59 -2.61
CA LEU A 87 38.44 10.60 -4.02
C LEU A 87 38.94 11.84 -4.79
N GLY A 88 39.32 12.91 -4.08
CA GLY A 88 39.86 14.13 -4.72
C GLY A 88 38.82 14.95 -5.49
N ILE A 89 37.52 14.68 -5.30
CA ILE A 89 36.39 15.39 -5.91
C ILE A 89 35.52 16.01 -4.81
N PRO A 90 34.65 17.00 -5.12
CA PRO A 90 33.75 17.58 -4.14
C PRO A 90 32.83 16.54 -3.48
N ALA A 91 32.58 16.67 -2.18
CA ALA A 91 31.75 15.70 -1.46
C ALA A 91 30.31 15.63 -2.02
N VAL A 92 29.75 16.73 -2.49
CA VAL A 92 28.45 16.74 -3.19
C VAL A 92 28.48 15.86 -4.44
N GLU A 93 29.55 15.92 -5.23
CA GLU A 93 29.75 15.07 -6.40
C GLU A 93 29.84 13.58 -6.01
N VAL A 94 30.52 13.27 -4.90
CA VAL A 94 30.55 11.89 -4.36
C VAL A 94 29.16 11.36 -4.05
N VAL A 95 28.33 12.16 -3.37
CA VAL A 95 26.94 11.78 -2.99
C VAL A 95 26.07 11.45 -4.22
N PHE A 96 26.24 12.19 -5.32
CA PHE A 96 25.41 11.99 -6.52
C PHE A 96 26.01 11.04 -7.56
N THR A 97 27.29 10.68 -7.49
CA THR A 97 27.93 9.86 -8.55
C THR A 97 28.51 8.54 -8.07
N VAL A 98 28.68 8.36 -6.76
CA VAL A 98 29.30 7.14 -6.21
C VAL A 98 28.28 6.35 -5.41
N LEU A 99 28.10 5.08 -5.78
CA LEU A 99 27.25 4.15 -5.01
C LEU A 99 27.92 3.79 -3.68
N HIS A 100 27.11 3.57 -2.66
CA HIS A 100 27.58 3.23 -1.31
C HIS A 100 28.51 4.27 -0.70
N ALA A 101 28.26 5.54 -0.99
CA ALA A 101 28.97 6.67 -0.42
C ALA A 101 27.99 7.61 0.31
N GLY A 102 28.40 8.10 1.47
CA GLY A 102 27.58 9.04 2.25
C GLY A 102 28.07 9.21 3.68
N GLY A 103 27.66 10.31 4.32
CA GLY A 103 28.03 10.65 5.71
C GLY A 103 27.34 9.80 6.79
N LYS A 104 26.55 8.79 6.38
CA LYS A 104 25.74 7.92 7.25
C LYS A 104 26.47 6.61 7.64
N PHE A 105 27.64 6.34 7.04
CA PHE A 105 28.47 5.17 7.31
C PHE A 105 29.57 5.47 8.35
N GLY A 106 29.33 5.57 9.61
CA GLY A 106 30.42 5.69 10.57
C GLY A 106 30.23 6.69 11.69
N GLY A 107 29.02 6.98 12.10
CA GLY A 107 28.71 7.59 13.38
C GLY A 107 29.07 9.06 13.60
N GLY A 108 29.64 9.74 12.61
CA GLY A 108 30.12 11.11 12.79
C GLY A 108 29.08 12.22 12.56
N GLY A 109 28.09 11.99 11.73
CA GLY A 109 27.13 13.04 11.31
C GLY A 109 25.67 12.76 11.64
N TYR A 110 25.27 11.49 11.68
CA TYR A 110 23.91 11.05 11.90
C TYR A 110 23.90 9.84 12.84
N LYS A 111 23.27 9.97 14.01
CA LYS A 111 23.09 8.84 14.95
C LYS A 111 21.95 7.91 14.53
N VAL A 112 20.92 8.48 13.93
CA VAL A 112 19.75 7.77 13.40
C VAL A 112 19.53 8.25 11.99
N SER A 113 19.35 7.36 11.04
CA SER A 113 19.00 7.70 9.66
C SER A 113 18.15 6.63 9.01
N GLY A 114 17.27 7.02 8.08
CA GLY A 114 16.52 6.13 7.21
C GLY A 114 17.36 5.66 6.00
N GLY A 115 18.29 6.49 5.56
CA GLY A 115 19.20 6.20 4.44
C GLY A 115 20.37 5.29 4.83
N LEU A 116 20.18 3.97 4.75
CA LEU A 116 21.16 2.98 5.22
C LEU A 116 22.22 2.59 4.18
N HIS A 117 21.89 2.69 2.90
CA HIS A 117 22.72 2.10 1.83
C HIS A 117 23.60 3.11 1.11
N GLY A 118 23.42 4.42 1.35
CA GLY A 118 24.19 5.49 0.69
C GLY A 118 24.07 5.47 -0.83
N VAL A 119 22.88 5.16 -1.34
CA VAL A 119 22.64 5.06 -2.79
C VAL A 119 21.52 5.97 -3.30
N GLY A 120 20.66 6.51 -2.46
CA GLY A 120 19.44 7.21 -2.87
C GLY A 120 19.69 8.35 -3.85
N ALA A 121 20.53 9.31 -3.51
CA ALA A 121 20.83 10.46 -4.37
C ALA A 121 21.52 10.04 -5.68
N SER A 122 22.44 9.07 -5.64
CA SER A 122 23.12 8.55 -6.83
C SER A 122 22.18 7.73 -7.73
N VAL A 123 21.21 7.03 -7.15
CA VAL A 123 20.14 6.33 -7.91
C VAL A 123 19.22 7.34 -8.60
N VAL A 124 18.80 8.40 -7.90
CA VAL A 124 18.01 9.49 -8.52
C VAL A 124 18.77 10.11 -9.67
N ASN A 125 20.07 10.40 -9.50
CA ASN A 125 20.90 10.92 -10.58
C ASN A 125 21.01 9.95 -11.77
N ALA A 126 21.23 8.67 -11.52
CA ALA A 126 21.34 7.67 -12.58
C ALA A 126 20.04 7.51 -13.40
N LEU A 127 18.87 7.65 -12.75
CA LEU A 127 17.56 7.43 -13.35
C LEU A 127 16.87 8.72 -13.80
N SER A 128 17.58 9.86 -13.75
CA SER A 128 17.06 11.15 -14.21
C SER A 128 17.76 11.61 -15.48
N GLU A 129 16.98 12.22 -16.37
CA GLU A 129 17.51 12.93 -17.54
C GLU A 129 18.44 14.07 -17.11
N MET A 130 18.04 14.77 -16.03
CA MET A 130 18.76 15.93 -15.51
C MET A 130 18.61 15.98 -13.98
N VAL A 131 19.71 16.31 -13.30
CA VAL A 131 19.74 16.66 -11.87
C VAL A 131 20.55 17.93 -11.68
N GLU A 132 19.97 18.90 -10.99
CA GLU A 132 20.62 20.14 -10.58
C GLU A 132 20.63 20.21 -9.06
N VAL A 133 21.79 20.50 -8.50
CA VAL A 133 21.99 20.56 -7.05
C VAL A 133 22.51 21.95 -6.70
N GLU A 134 21.78 22.64 -5.84
CA GLU A 134 22.20 23.87 -5.20
C GLU A 134 22.44 23.60 -3.71
N VAL A 135 23.57 24.05 -3.20
CA VAL A 135 23.92 23.93 -1.78
C VAL A 135 24.15 25.32 -1.20
N TYR A 136 23.59 25.57 -0.04
CA TYR A 136 23.71 26.83 0.70
C TYR A 136 24.39 26.55 2.04
N ASP A 137 25.61 27.09 2.28
CA ASP A 137 26.37 26.83 3.50
C ASP A 137 26.25 27.95 4.55
N GLY A 138 25.52 29.02 4.21
CA GLY A 138 25.36 30.21 5.05
C GLY A 138 26.33 31.35 4.72
N GLU A 139 27.26 31.13 3.80
CA GLU A 139 28.23 32.13 3.28
C GLU A 139 28.09 32.21 1.76
N HIS A 140 28.10 31.06 1.09
CA HIS A 140 28.02 30.97 -0.36
C HIS A 140 26.95 29.99 -0.84
N SER A 141 26.48 30.21 -2.06
CA SER A 141 25.69 29.27 -2.83
C SER A 141 26.53 28.56 -3.88
N TYR A 142 26.33 27.25 -4.00
CA TYR A 142 27.06 26.37 -4.91
C TYR A 142 26.09 25.70 -5.84
N TYR A 143 26.52 25.40 -7.07
CA TYR A 143 25.70 24.74 -8.08
C TYR A 143 26.51 23.69 -8.83
N GLN A 144 25.91 22.53 -9.06
CA GLN A 144 26.43 21.47 -9.91
C GLN A 144 25.28 20.79 -10.66
N LYS A 145 25.54 20.39 -11.91
CA LYS A 145 24.57 19.74 -12.80
C LYS A 145 25.06 18.38 -13.26
N TYR A 146 24.11 17.44 -13.37
CA TYR A 146 24.29 16.08 -13.85
C TYR A 146 23.26 15.75 -14.90
N GLU A 147 23.58 14.81 -15.81
CA GLU A 147 22.68 14.24 -16.77
C GLU A 147 22.92 12.73 -16.85
N ARG A 148 21.87 11.93 -16.62
CA ARG A 148 21.90 10.47 -16.67
C ARG A 148 23.07 9.86 -15.87
N GLY A 149 23.31 10.38 -14.68
CA GLY A 149 24.39 9.94 -13.81
C GLY A 149 25.75 10.60 -14.05
N HIS A 150 25.93 11.36 -15.11
CA HIS A 150 27.21 11.96 -15.48
C HIS A 150 27.26 13.44 -15.14
N LYS A 151 28.39 13.88 -14.53
CA LYS A 151 28.66 15.28 -14.27
C LYS A 151 28.74 16.09 -15.56
N LYS A 152 28.02 17.23 -15.61
CA LYS A 152 28.05 18.18 -16.76
C LYS A 152 28.81 19.45 -16.51
N CYS A 153 28.99 19.85 -15.27
CA CYS A 153 29.83 21.00 -14.91
C CYS A 153 30.55 20.75 -13.59
N GLU A 154 31.66 21.45 -13.40
CA GLU A 154 32.35 21.49 -12.10
C GLU A 154 31.45 22.22 -11.08
N LEU A 155 31.66 21.92 -9.78
CA LEU A 155 31.01 22.65 -8.70
C LEU A 155 31.40 24.13 -8.76
N LYS A 156 30.42 25.02 -8.83
CA LYS A 156 30.62 26.47 -8.99
C LYS A 156 30.02 27.21 -7.81
N VAL A 157 30.72 28.20 -7.31
CA VAL A 157 30.14 29.24 -6.46
C VAL A 157 29.29 30.14 -7.34
N THR A 158 28.00 30.31 -6.98
CA THR A 158 27.04 31.11 -7.75
C THR A 158 26.76 32.48 -7.12
N GLY A 159 27.08 32.65 -5.85
CA GLY A 159 26.90 33.92 -5.14
C GLY A 159 27.08 33.78 -3.63
N ASP A 160 26.93 34.88 -2.92
CA ASP A 160 26.91 34.94 -1.47
C ASP A 160 25.47 34.73 -0.97
N THR A 161 25.30 34.05 0.15
CA THR A 161 24.00 33.79 0.75
C THR A 161 24.08 33.66 2.26
N THR A 162 23.00 34.03 2.93
CA THR A 162 22.80 33.72 4.36
C THR A 162 21.93 32.48 4.58
N LYS A 163 21.38 31.90 3.49
CA LYS A 163 20.61 30.65 3.54
C LYS A 163 21.51 29.48 3.89
N ARG A 164 20.92 28.46 4.50
CA ARG A 164 21.48 27.13 4.66
C ARG A 164 20.53 26.12 4.07
N GLY A 165 21.06 24.98 3.61
CA GLY A 165 20.24 23.89 3.12
C GLY A 165 20.71 23.32 1.79
N THR A 166 19.91 22.42 1.25
CA THR A 166 20.12 21.80 -0.05
C THR A 166 18.86 21.95 -0.90
N LYS A 167 19.03 22.24 -2.18
CA LYS A 167 17.96 22.20 -3.16
C LYS A 167 18.37 21.24 -4.28
N VAL A 168 17.54 20.24 -4.51
CA VAL A 168 17.72 19.24 -5.57
C VAL A 168 16.55 19.37 -6.54
N HIS A 169 16.86 19.65 -7.79
CA HIS A 169 15.92 19.67 -8.89
C HIS A 169 16.25 18.53 -9.84
N PHE A 170 15.30 17.65 -10.14
CA PHE A 170 15.54 16.52 -11.02
C PHE A 170 14.34 16.23 -11.94
N LYS A 171 14.64 15.70 -13.12
CA LYS A 171 13.68 15.27 -14.12
C LYS A 171 13.91 13.81 -14.43
N PRO A 172 12.92 12.92 -14.20
CA PRO A 172 13.05 11.50 -14.49
C PRO A 172 13.33 11.23 -15.97
N ASP A 173 14.08 10.16 -16.26
CA ASP A 173 14.48 9.82 -17.62
C ASP A 173 13.37 9.00 -18.32
N TYR A 174 12.85 9.52 -19.43
CA TYR A 174 11.84 8.87 -20.25
C TYR A 174 12.30 7.54 -20.89
N GLU A 175 13.61 7.28 -20.93
CA GLU A 175 14.15 6.01 -21.41
C GLU A 175 14.02 4.89 -20.36
N ILE A 176 13.74 5.23 -19.11
CA ILE A 176 13.68 4.31 -17.97
C ILE A 176 12.24 4.07 -17.51
N PHE A 177 11.45 5.14 -17.37
CA PHE A 177 10.12 5.07 -16.80
C PHE A 177 9.03 4.97 -17.87
N GLU A 178 8.04 4.12 -17.63
CA GLU A 178 6.89 3.92 -18.49
C GLU A 178 5.94 5.14 -18.48
N GLU A 179 5.91 5.84 -17.34
CA GLU A 179 5.09 7.02 -17.09
C GLU A 179 5.93 8.06 -16.34
N LEU A 180 5.74 9.35 -16.69
CA LEU A 180 6.50 10.47 -16.11
C LEU A 180 5.62 11.46 -15.34
N VAL A 181 4.33 11.15 -15.15
CA VAL A 181 3.39 12.04 -14.47
C VAL A 181 3.30 11.68 -13.00
N TYR A 182 3.67 12.63 -12.15
CA TYR A 182 3.53 12.47 -10.70
C TYR A 182 2.08 12.65 -10.26
N ASP A 183 1.62 11.77 -9.37
CA ASP A 183 0.34 11.90 -8.68
C ASP A 183 0.52 12.72 -7.40
N TYR A 184 -0.21 13.85 -7.32
CA TYR A 184 -0.19 14.73 -6.17
C TYR A 184 -0.64 14.04 -4.89
N SER A 185 -1.66 13.19 -4.97
CA SER A 185 -2.25 12.52 -3.80
C SER A 185 -1.30 11.47 -3.22
N ILE A 186 -0.58 10.74 -4.06
CA ILE A 186 0.44 9.77 -3.63
C ILE A 186 1.55 10.51 -2.86
N LEU A 187 2.08 11.59 -3.42
CA LEU A 187 3.10 12.40 -2.73
C LEU A 187 2.56 13.03 -1.44
N LEU A 188 1.33 13.58 -1.47
CA LEU A 188 0.71 14.20 -0.30
C LEU A 188 0.57 13.21 0.87
N ASN A 189 0.15 11.98 0.60
CA ASN A 189 -0.01 10.96 1.64
C ASN A 189 1.34 10.59 2.26
N ARG A 190 2.36 10.33 1.45
CA ARG A 190 3.69 9.99 1.94
C ARG A 190 4.34 11.13 2.73
N LEU A 191 4.23 12.36 2.24
CA LEU A 191 4.77 13.53 2.94
C LEU A 191 4.03 13.82 4.25
N ARG A 192 2.73 13.57 4.29
CA ARG A 192 1.92 13.67 5.52
C ARG A 192 2.38 12.65 6.56
N GLU A 193 2.63 11.42 6.16
CA GLU A 193 3.19 10.37 7.02
C GLU A 193 4.52 10.81 7.62
N GLN A 194 5.43 11.34 6.79
CA GLN A 194 6.72 11.87 7.24
C GLN A 194 6.57 13.04 8.23
N ALA A 195 5.59 13.93 8.01
CA ALA A 195 5.33 15.05 8.92
C ALA A 195 4.77 14.57 10.27
N PHE A 196 3.97 13.49 10.31
CA PHE A 196 3.52 12.88 11.55
C PHE A 196 4.64 12.17 12.32
N LEU A 197 5.53 11.47 11.63
CA LEU A 197 6.64 10.73 12.25
C LEU A 197 7.72 11.66 12.82
N ASN A 198 7.78 12.89 12.32
CA ASN A 198 8.78 13.89 12.70
C ASN A 198 8.08 15.16 13.24
N GLY A 199 7.44 15.03 14.42
CA GLY A 199 6.71 16.14 15.03
C GLY A 199 7.51 17.43 15.10
N GLY A 200 6.91 18.54 14.65
CA GLY A 200 7.56 19.84 14.61
C GLY A 200 8.32 20.19 13.31
N ILE A 201 8.37 19.26 12.33
CA ILE A 201 8.88 19.56 10.99
C ILE A 201 7.73 20.06 10.11
N LYS A 202 7.98 21.14 9.37
CA LYS A 202 7.08 21.67 8.37
C LYS A 202 7.42 21.12 6.99
N ILE A 203 6.47 20.40 6.36
CA ILE A 203 6.61 19.94 4.98
C ILE A 203 5.57 20.66 4.12
N VAL A 204 6.01 21.24 3.01
CA VAL A 204 5.14 21.93 2.04
C VAL A 204 5.17 21.19 0.73
N LEU A 205 4.02 20.74 0.25
CA LEU A 205 3.87 20.20 -1.09
C LEU A 205 3.19 21.22 -2.00
N ARG A 206 3.84 21.54 -3.12
CA ARG A 206 3.33 22.42 -4.17
C ARG A 206 3.19 21.68 -5.49
N ASP A 207 2.10 21.93 -6.20
CA ASP A 207 1.90 21.47 -7.57
C ASP A 207 1.61 22.69 -8.44
N VAL A 208 2.54 23.03 -9.32
CA VAL A 208 2.46 24.23 -10.18
C VAL A 208 2.13 23.89 -11.63
N ARG A 209 1.63 22.70 -11.91
CA ARG A 209 1.28 22.24 -13.26
C ARG A 209 -0.01 22.90 -13.81
N GLU A 210 -0.89 23.35 -12.93
CA GLU A 210 -2.12 24.04 -13.30
C GLU A 210 -1.97 25.55 -13.10
N GLU A 211 -2.79 26.38 -13.76
CA GLU A 211 -2.76 27.84 -13.63
C GLU A 211 -2.98 28.32 -12.18
N GLU A 212 -3.80 27.59 -11.42
CA GLU A 212 -3.94 27.78 -9.97
C GLU A 212 -3.12 26.71 -9.23
N PRO A 213 -1.94 27.08 -8.67
CA PRO A 213 -1.10 26.13 -7.96
C PRO A 213 -1.80 25.53 -6.73
N LYS A 214 -1.70 24.22 -6.58
CA LYS A 214 -2.13 23.52 -5.37
C LYS A 214 -1.01 23.55 -4.35
N GLU A 215 -1.25 24.03 -3.14
CA GLU A 215 -0.28 24.02 -2.05
C GLU A 215 -0.90 23.43 -0.79
N LYS A 216 -0.15 22.57 -0.13
CA LYS A 216 -0.53 21.98 1.16
C LYS A 216 0.62 22.05 2.14
N GLU A 217 0.38 22.68 3.27
CA GLU A 217 1.27 22.69 4.42
C GLU A 217 0.92 21.52 5.36
N LEU A 218 1.93 20.77 5.76
CA LEU A 218 1.85 19.63 6.66
C LEU A 218 2.74 19.91 7.88
N PHE A 219 2.12 20.13 9.03
CA PHE A 219 2.80 20.45 10.27
C PHE A 219 2.01 19.89 11.46
N TYR A 220 2.63 18.99 12.22
CA TYR A 220 1.98 18.26 13.30
C TYR A 220 2.86 18.20 14.55
N GLU A 221 2.65 19.14 15.49
CA GLU A 221 3.42 19.19 16.74
C GLU A 221 3.24 17.93 17.61
N GLY A 222 2.05 17.35 17.62
CA GLY A 222 1.75 16.14 18.38
C GLY A 222 2.32 14.84 17.78
N GLY A 223 3.00 14.90 16.64
CA GLY A 223 3.66 13.75 16.04
C GLY A 223 2.72 12.56 15.83
N ILE A 224 3.12 11.37 16.28
CA ILE A 224 2.34 10.14 16.10
C ILE A 224 0.99 10.13 16.85
N LYS A 225 0.77 11.01 17.84
CA LYS A 225 -0.57 11.21 18.44
C LYS A 225 -1.54 11.77 17.41
N ASN A 226 -1.10 12.81 16.68
CA ASN A 226 -1.90 13.38 15.60
C ASN A 226 -2.13 12.37 14.48
N PHE A 227 -1.16 11.48 14.26
CA PHE A 227 -1.30 10.42 13.25
C PHE A 227 -2.42 9.44 13.60
N VAL A 228 -2.49 8.94 14.84
CA VAL A 228 -3.60 8.09 15.31
C VAL A 228 -4.94 8.82 15.20
N SER A 229 -5.00 10.10 15.63
CA SER A 229 -6.21 10.91 15.48
C SER A 229 -6.62 11.09 14.01
N TYR A 230 -5.65 11.24 13.12
CA TYR A 230 -5.89 11.34 11.67
C TYR A 230 -6.46 10.03 11.10
N ILE A 231 -5.89 8.87 11.46
CA ILE A 231 -6.39 7.55 11.04
C ILE A 231 -7.82 7.31 11.55
N ASN A 232 -8.13 7.79 12.75
CA ASN A 232 -9.45 7.61 13.38
C ASN A 232 -10.46 8.71 13.07
N LYS A 233 -10.13 9.69 12.20
CA LYS A 233 -11.01 10.85 11.94
C LYS A 233 -12.42 10.49 11.44
N SER A 234 -12.58 9.33 10.82
CA SER A 234 -13.84 8.80 10.30
C SER A 234 -14.44 7.68 11.15
N LYS A 235 -13.91 7.46 12.37
CA LYS A 235 -14.31 6.42 13.32
C LYS A 235 -14.71 7.06 14.65
N ASN A 236 -15.60 6.42 15.41
CA ASN A 236 -15.97 6.88 16.74
C ASN A 236 -14.94 6.40 17.76
N SER A 237 -14.07 7.28 18.18
CA SER A 237 -13.05 6.99 19.21
C SER A 237 -13.69 6.80 20.58
N LEU A 238 -13.26 5.79 21.32
CA LEU A 238 -13.80 5.45 22.64
C LEU A 238 -13.14 6.23 23.78
N HIS A 239 -11.98 6.81 23.53
CA HIS A 239 -11.18 7.60 24.49
C HIS A 239 -10.15 8.44 23.75
N GLU A 240 -9.47 9.33 24.45
CA GLU A 240 -8.36 10.14 23.90
C GLU A 240 -7.16 9.25 23.54
N VAL A 241 -6.29 9.73 22.62
CA VAL A 241 -5.09 8.99 22.20
C VAL A 241 -4.14 8.76 23.38
N ILE A 242 -3.83 7.52 23.67
CA ILE A 242 -2.82 7.11 24.64
C ILE A 242 -1.46 7.18 23.95
N TYR A 243 -0.47 7.76 24.62
CA TYR A 243 0.89 7.86 24.11
C TYR A 243 1.89 7.40 25.16
N VAL A 244 2.78 6.52 24.76
CA VAL A 244 3.90 6.06 25.57
C VAL A 244 5.20 6.13 24.79
N SER A 245 6.28 6.50 25.47
CA SER A 245 7.61 6.58 24.87
C SER A 245 8.69 6.09 25.82
N GLY A 246 9.78 5.58 25.28
CA GLY A 246 10.92 5.12 26.04
C GLY A 246 12.20 5.15 25.23
N LYS A 247 13.32 5.37 25.94
CA LYS A 247 14.66 5.43 25.37
C LYS A 247 15.59 4.52 26.15
N LYS A 248 16.42 3.77 25.42
CA LYS A 248 17.55 2.99 25.96
C LYS A 248 18.80 3.25 25.10
N GLU A 249 19.95 2.73 25.55
CA GLU A 249 21.24 2.96 24.89
C GLU A 249 21.24 2.69 23.39
N LYS A 250 20.46 1.71 22.92
CA LYS A 250 20.44 1.25 21.53
C LYS A 250 19.29 1.80 20.67
N GLY A 251 18.40 2.61 21.25
CA GLY A 251 17.30 3.18 20.47
C GLY A 251 16.19 3.80 21.31
N GLU A 252 15.26 4.38 20.59
CA GLU A 252 14.06 5.01 21.12
C GLU A 252 12.83 4.31 20.54
N ALA A 253 11.74 4.27 21.32
CA ALA A 253 10.46 3.78 20.87
C ALA A 253 9.35 4.73 21.31
N GLU A 254 8.41 4.96 20.44
CA GLU A 254 7.19 5.71 20.67
C GLU A 254 6.00 4.88 20.18
N VAL A 255 4.93 4.86 20.95
CA VAL A 255 3.68 4.20 20.59
C VAL A 255 2.53 5.13 20.92
N ALA A 256 1.69 5.40 19.94
CA ALA A 256 0.40 6.03 20.12
C ALA A 256 -0.70 5.02 19.78
N LEU A 257 -1.75 4.96 20.60
CA LEU A 257 -2.81 3.97 20.44
C LEU A 257 -4.17 4.52 20.89
N GLN A 258 -5.24 4.07 20.24
CA GLN A 258 -6.61 4.46 20.55
C GLN A 258 -7.58 3.37 20.08
N TRP A 259 -8.56 3.02 20.90
CA TRP A 259 -9.66 2.15 20.48
C TRP A 259 -10.83 2.98 19.93
N ASN A 260 -11.48 2.43 18.94
CA ASN A 260 -12.68 2.97 18.31
C ASN A 260 -13.78 1.89 18.26
N ASP A 261 -14.94 2.23 17.76
CA ASP A 261 -16.11 1.33 17.71
C ASP A 261 -16.04 0.28 16.60
N SER A 262 -15.07 0.36 15.68
CA SER A 262 -14.91 -0.63 14.60
C SER A 262 -14.47 -2.01 15.12
N TYR A 263 -14.47 -2.99 14.23
CA TYR A 263 -14.09 -4.39 14.55
C TYR A 263 -12.71 -4.76 14.00
N SER A 264 -12.09 -3.91 13.18
CA SER A 264 -10.78 -4.15 12.58
C SER A 264 -9.65 -3.57 13.43
N GLU A 265 -8.50 -4.25 13.48
CA GLU A 265 -7.26 -3.66 13.96
C GLU A 265 -6.56 -2.88 12.84
N ASN A 266 -5.94 -1.77 13.18
CA ASN A 266 -5.08 -1.00 12.29
C ASN A 266 -3.79 -0.63 13.02
N ILE A 267 -2.74 -1.42 12.82
CA ILE A 267 -1.43 -1.20 13.39
C ILE A 267 -0.48 -0.80 12.28
N VAL A 268 0.10 0.38 12.40
CA VAL A 268 1.11 0.90 11.47
C VAL A 268 2.43 1.02 12.20
N SER A 269 3.48 0.41 11.68
CA SER A 269 4.77 0.37 12.34
C SER A 269 5.90 0.91 11.46
N PHE A 270 6.85 1.59 12.11
CA PHE A 270 7.97 2.27 11.46
C PHE A 270 9.28 2.00 12.19
N ALA A 271 10.35 1.92 11.41
CA ALA A 271 11.72 1.91 11.91
C ALA A 271 12.55 2.95 11.15
N ASN A 272 13.12 3.94 11.86
CA ASN A 272 13.81 5.10 11.28
C ASN A 272 12.99 5.77 10.15
N ASN A 273 11.69 6.02 10.40
CA ASN A 273 10.72 6.60 9.46
C ASN A 273 10.40 5.76 8.21
N ILE A 274 10.89 4.53 8.14
CA ILE A 274 10.57 3.58 7.07
C ILE A 274 9.40 2.72 7.52
N ALA A 275 8.34 2.65 6.71
CA ALA A 275 7.18 1.83 7.00
C ALA A 275 7.55 0.34 6.93
N THR A 276 7.32 -0.38 8.03
CA THR A 276 7.53 -1.82 8.13
C THR A 276 6.22 -2.54 7.86
N THR A 277 5.85 -2.64 6.60
CA THR A 277 4.54 -3.18 6.16
C THR A 277 4.32 -4.64 6.53
N GLU A 278 5.39 -5.41 6.68
CA GLU A 278 5.38 -6.79 7.18
C GLU A 278 5.67 -6.86 8.71
N GLY A 279 5.63 -5.71 9.39
CA GLY A 279 5.87 -5.60 10.83
C GLY A 279 7.33 -5.81 11.22
N GLY A 280 7.54 -6.63 12.23
CA GLY A 280 8.86 -6.95 12.75
C GLY A 280 8.90 -7.14 14.26
N THR A 281 10.11 -7.14 14.82
CA THR A 281 10.36 -7.40 16.25
C THR A 281 9.69 -6.39 17.17
N HIS A 282 9.67 -5.10 16.78
CA HIS A 282 9.04 -4.00 17.53
C HIS A 282 7.52 -4.16 17.63
N GLU A 283 6.86 -4.53 16.53
CA GLU A 283 5.43 -4.81 16.49
C GLU A 283 5.07 -6.07 17.28
N THR A 284 5.89 -7.12 17.17
CA THR A 284 5.75 -8.34 17.97
C THR A 284 5.85 -8.02 19.47
N GLY A 285 6.81 -7.17 19.87
CA GLY A 285 6.97 -6.71 21.25
C GLY A 285 5.75 -5.95 21.76
N PHE A 286 5.21 -5.05 20.93
CA PHE A 286 3.99 -4.31 21.21
C PHE A 286 2.78 -5.23 21.42
N LYS A 287 2.50 -6.13 20.47
CA LYS A 287 1.36 -7.06 20.52
C LYS A 287 1.43 -7.97 21.75
N SER A 288 2.62 -8.45 22.09
CA SER A 288 2.84 -9.26 23.30
C SER A 288 2.56 -8.48 24.58
N ALA A 289 3.14 -7.28 24.70
CA ALA A 289 2.99 -6.43 25.88
C ALA A 289 1.54 -5.98 26.08
N LEU A 290 0.88 -5.52 25.00
CA LEU A 290 -0.51 -5.08 25.05
C LEU A 290 -1.42 -6.19 25.58
N THR A 291 -1.27 -7.41 25.04
CA THR A 291 -2.07 -8.56 25.45
C THR A 291 -1.83 -8.90 26.92
N LYS A 292 -0.58 -8.83 27.38
CA LYS A 292 -0.22 -9.08 28.77
C LYS A 292 -0.81 -8.03 29.71
N VAL A 293 -0.56 -6.76 29.46
CA VAL A 293 -1.01 -5.65 30.33
C VAL A 293 -2.52 -5.66 30.50
N LEU A 294 -3.29 -5.85 29.40
CA LEU A 294 -4.74 -5.89 29.48
C LEU A 294 -5.27 -7.12 30.23
N ASN A 295 -4.64 -8.28 30.09
CA ASN A 295 -4.99 -9.45 30.90
C ASN A 295 -4.68 -9.25 32.39
N ASP A 296 -3.51 -8.69 32.71
CA ASP A 296 -3.09 -8.44 34.11
C ASP A 296 -4.03 -7.40 34.75
N TYR A 297 -4.37 -6.32 34.01
CA TYR A 297 -5.34 -5.31 34.44
C TYR A 297 -6.74 -5.91 34.65
N ALA A 298 -7.24 -6.69 33.71
CA ALA A 298 -8.56 -7.31 33.80
C ALA A 298 -8.68 -8.28 35.00
N LYS A 299 -7.63 -9.02 35.31
CA LYS A 299 -7.59 -9.88 36.51
C LYS A 299 -7.51 -9.08 37.81
N LYS A 300 -6.62 -8.05 37.86
CA LYS A 300 -6.44 -7.18 39.02
C LYS A 300 -7.76 -6.52 39.45
N PHE A 301 -8.55 -6.05 38.47
CA PHE A 301 -9.82 -5.38 38.72
C PHE A 301 -11.04 -6.32 38.65
N LYS A 302 -10.84 -7.63 38.57
CA LYS A 302 -11.88 -8.68 38.59
C LYS A 302 -12.86 -8.64 37.41
N PHE A 303 -12.46 -8.16 36.25
CA PHE A 303 -13.20 -8.29 35.02
C PHE A 303 -13.12 -9.71 34.44
N LEU A 304 -12.00 -10.42 34.72
CA LEU A 304 -11.76 -11.81 34.39
C LEU A 304 -11.52 -12.64 35.67
N LYS A 305 -11.91 -13.90 35.60
CA LYS A 305 -11.52 -14.91 36.60
C LYS A 305 -10.06 -15.32 36.36
N ASP A 306 -9.39 -15.91 37.37
CA ASP A 306 -7.98 -16.30 37.29
C ASP A 306 -7.68 -17.27 36.13
N GLU A 307 -8.64 -18.15 35.78
CA GLU A 307 -8.54 -19.13 34.71
C GLU A 307 -8.89 -18.56 33.30
N GLU A 308 -9.57 -17.40 33.25
CA GLU A 308 -9.98 -16.75 32.00
C GLU A 308 -8.84 -15.90 31.45
N LYS A 309 -8.75 -15.84 30.11
CA LYS A 309 -7.73 -15.06 29.40
C LYS A 309 -8.28 -14.52 28.08
N LEU A 310 -8.02 -13.24 27.81
CA LEU A 310 -8.23 -12.62 26.52
C LEU A 310 -7.10 -13.01 25.54
N SER A 311 -7.45 -13.32 24.33
CA SER A 311 -6.47 -13.52 23.25
C SER A 311 -5.92 -12.20 22.72
N GLY A 312 -4.86 -12.26 21.92
CA GLY A 312 -4.33 -11.08 21.24
C GLY A 312 -5.37 -10.42 20.32
N GLU A 313 -6.17 -11.21 19.60
CA GLU A 313 -7.25 -10.71 18.75
C GLU A 313 -8.31 -9.95 19.55
N ASP A 314 -8.73 -10.50 20.70
CA ASP A 314 -9.76 -9.89 21.53
C ASP A 314 -9.37 -8.49 21.99
N VAL A 315 -8.10 -8.29 22.38
CA VAL A 315 -7.61 -7.01 22.88
C VAL A 315 -7.31 -5.99 21.77
N ARG A 316 -7.15 -6.44 20.52
CA ARG A 316 -6.85 -5.57 19.37
C ARG A 316 -8.07 -5.24 18.51
N GLU A 317 -9.25 -5.80 18.81
CA GLU A 317 -10.49 -5.43 18.10
C GLU A 317 -10.77 -3.93 18.26
N GLY A 318 -10.83 -3.21 17.13
CA GLY A 318 -11.04 -1.76 17.07
C GLY A 318 -9.84 -0.92 17.50
N LEU A 319 -8.64 -1.51 17.60
CA LEU A 319 -7.41 -0.81 17.92
C LEU A 319 -6.83 -0.11 16.68
N THR A 320 -6.53 1.18 16.83
CA THR A 320 -5.62 1.91 15.94
C THR A 320 -4.34 2.22 16.70
N SER A 321 -3.18 1.83 16.18
CA SER A 321 -1.88 2.11 16.81
C SER A 321 -0.82 2.49 15.79
N VAL A 322 0.02 3.45 16.15
CA VAL A 322 1.23 3.82 15.42
C VAL A 322 2.43 3.52 16.32
N ILE A 323 3.37 2.72 15.80
CA ILE A 323 4.59 2.31 16.48
C ILE A 323 5.77 2.89 15.70
N SER A 324 6.58 3.72 16.32
CA SER A 324 7.79 4.30 15.73
C SER A 324 9.00 3.93 16.59
N VAL A 325 9.99 3.29 15.97
CA VAL A 325 11.27 3.02 16.63
C VAL A 325 12.41 3.71 15.88
N LYS A 326 13.37 4.23 16.64
CA LYS A 326 14.58 4.89 16.11
C LYS A 326 15.79 4.19 16.68
N LEU A 327 16.69 3.71 15.81
CA LEU A 327 17.87 2.95 16.19
C LEU A 327 19.05 3.25 15.27
N GLU A 328 20.29 3.10 15.78
CA GLU A 328 21.51 3.46 15.06
C GLU A 328 21.79 2.49 13.90
N GLU A 329 21.59 1.18 14.11
CA GLU A 329 21.89 0.13 13.14
C GLU A 329 20.66 -0.77 12.88
N PRO A 330 19.69 -0.31 12.07
CA PRO A 330 18.53 -1.13 11.75
C PRO A 330 18.88 -2.29 10.82
N GLN A 331 18.38 -3.47 11.15
CA GLN A 331 18.52 -4.69 10.37
C GLN A 331 17.15 -5.05 9.81
N PHE A 332 16.99 -4.94 8.49
CA PHE A 332 15.76 -5.30 7.82
C PHE A 332 15.89 -6.65 7.11
N GLU A 333 14.79 -7.40 7.05
CA GLU A 333 14.68 -8.56 6.19
C GLU A 333 14.45 -8.08 4.75
N GLY A 334 15.43 -8.31 3.86
CA GLY A 334 15.35 -7.96 2.44
C GLY A 334 15.63 -6.49 2.08
N GLN A 335 15.78 -6.25 0.78
CA GLN A 335 16.13 -4.94 0.21
C GLN A 335 15.00 -3.90 0.34
N THR A 336 13.75 -4.35 0.37
CA THR A 336 12.56 -3.50 0.44
C THR A 336 12.30 -2.93 1.84
N LYS A 337 13.08 -3.35 2.86
CA LYS A 337 13.01 -2.87 4.25
C LYS A 337 11.62 -3.03 4.91
N THR A 338 10.82 -3.98 4.47
CA THR A 338 9.44 -4.17 4.90
C THR A 338 9.29 -4.76 6.29
N LYS A 339 10.35 -5.39 6.84
CA LYS A 339 10.30 -6.06 8.15
C LYS A 339 11.56 -5.82 8.97
N LEU A 340 11.40 -5.38 10.20
CA LEU A 340 12.51 -5.14 11.12
C LEU A 340 12.91 -6.40 11.88
N GLY A 341 14.23 -6.74 11.84
CA GLY A 341 14.80 -7.93 12.46
C GLY A 341 15.44 -7.74 13.86
N ASN A 342 15.76 -6.52 14.27
CA ASN A 342 16.48 -6.20 15.50
C ASN A 342 15.79 -6.72 16.77
N SER A 343 16.30 -7.76 17.41
CA SER A 343 15.70 -8.39 18.60
C SER A 343 15.64 -7.47 19.82
N GLU A 344 16.59 -6.52 19.95
CA GLU A 344 16.62 -5.52 21.00
C GLU A 344 15.40 -4.59 20.97
N MET A 345 14.84 -4.31 19.78
CA MET A 345 13.65 -3.48 19.65
C MET A 345 12.39 -4.16 20.19
N ARG A 346 12.30 -5.49 20.05
CA ARG A 346 11.24 -6.26 20.72
C ARG A 346 11.25 -6.02 22.23
N THR A 347 12.42 -6.18 22.85
CA THR A 347 12.58 -6.04 24.30
C THR A 347 12.35 -4.61 24.77
N LEU A 348 12.80 -3.61 23.99
CA LEU A 348 12.59 -2.20 24.31
C LEU A 348 11.10 -1.85 24.32
N VAL A 349 10.39 -2.17 23.23
CA VAL A 349 8.96 -1.87 23.10
C VAL A 349 8.14 -2.66 24.12
N GLU A 350 8.42 -3.96 24.30
CA GLU A 350 7.72 -4.80 25.25
C GLU A 350 7.83 -4.27 26.70
N ASN A 351 9.03 -3.89 27.14
CA ASN A 351 9.22 -3.35 28.49
C ASN A 351 8.56 -1.98 28.66
N MET A 352 8.73 -1.09 27.68
CA MET A 352 8.14 0.25 27.69
C MET A 352 6.61 0.19 27.78
N VAL A 353 5.99 -0.62 26.93
CA VAL A 353 4.54 -0.75 26.89
C VAL A 353 4.02 -1.41 28.16
N ASN A 354 4.68 -2.46 28.66
CA ASN A 354 4.29 -3.11 29.91
C ASN A 354 4.29 -2.13 31.10
N GLU A 355 5.33 -1.31 31.23
CA GLU A 355 5.46 -0.36 32.32
C GLU A 355 4.49 0.82 32.17
N LYS A 356 4.63 1.56 31.07
CA LYS A 356 3.92 2.84 30.88
C LYS A 356 2.41 2.69 30.66
N LEU A 357 1.99 1.60 30.01
CA LEU A 357 0.57 1.38 29.78
C LEU A 357 -0.12 0.85 31.06
N ALA A 358 0.58 0.07 31.88
CA ALA A 358 0.06 -0.34 33.19
C ALA A 358 -0.15 0.89 34.10
N ASP A 359 0.82 1.79 34.17
CA ASP A 359 0.72 3.04 34.93
C ASP A 359 -0.46 3.89 34.42
N PHE A 360 -0.58 4.03 33.07
CA PHE A 360 -1.66 4.79 32.46
C PHE A 360 -3.05 4.27 32.86
N PHE A 361 -3.27 2.95 32.84
CA PHE A 361 -4.57 2.37 33.21
C PHE A 361 -4.86 2.49 34.72
N GLU A 362 -3.86 2.51 35.57
CA GLU A 362 -4.05 2.79 37.00
C GLU A 362 -4.46 4.24 37.25
N GLU A 363 -3.89 5.18 36.48
CA GLU A 363 -4.25 6.61 36.52
C GLU A 363 -5.60 6.90 35.85
N ASN A 364 -5.98 6.09 34.84
CA ASN A 364 -7.19 6.29 34.03
C ASN A 364 -8.11 5.06 34.04
N PRO A 365 -8.70 4.69 35.18
CA PRO A 365 -9.46 3.45 35.32
C PRO A 365 -10.72 3.39 34.43
N ASP A 366 -11.34 4.51 34.11
CA ASP A 366 -12.50 4.56 33.23
C ASP A 366 -12.13 4.17 31.81
N VAL A 367 -10.97 4.60 31.31
CA VAL A 367 -10.45 4.21 30.00
C VAL A 367 -10.12 2.71 29.99
N GLY A 368 -9.42 2.23 31.02
CA GLY A 368 -9.13 0.80 31.17
C GLY A 368 -10.40 -0.06 31.15
N LYS A 369 -11.46 0.37 31.85
CA LYS A 369 -12.75 -0.31 31.87
C LYS A 369 -13.38 -0.39 30.48
N ILE A 370 -13.45 0.73 29.74
CA ILE A 370 -14.02 0.78 28.38
C ILE A 370 -13.31 -0.21 27.46
N ILE A 371 -11.96 -0.23 27.50
CA ILE A 371 -11.14 -1.10 26.65
C ILE A 371 -11.36 -2.58 27.02
N ILE A 372 -11.41 -2.92 28.31
CA ILE A 372 -11.64 -4.30 28.75
C ILE A 372 -13.06 -4.76 28.39
N GLU A 373 -14.07 -3.91 28.54
CA GLU A 373 -15.46 -4.24 28.16
C GLU A 373 -15.56 -4.54 26.65
N LYS A 374 -14.85 -3.76 25.81
CA LYS A 374 -14.77 -4.03 24.36
C LYS A 374 -14.07 -5.37 24.09
N ALA A 375 -12.92 -5.63 24.69
CA ALA A 375 -12.20 -6.88 24.52
C ALA A 375 -13.00 -8.11 25.00
N LEU A 376 -13.77 -7.99 26.08
CA LEU A 376 -14.68 -9.04 26.56
C LEU A 376 -15.82 -9.30 25.58
N MET A 377 -16.36 -8.25 24.95
CA MET A 377 -17.37 -8.42 23.89
C MET A 377 -16.78 -9.12 22.67
N ALA A 378 -15.56 -8.78 22.26
CA ALA A 378 -14.84 -9.44 21.19
C ALA A 378 -14.61 -10.93 21.50
N SER A 379 -14.14 -11.24 22.70
CA SER A 379 -13.89 -12.62 23.16
C SER A 379 -15.16 -13.48 23.13
N ARG A 380 -16.29 -12.94 23.61
CA ARG A 380 -17.58 -13.63 23.57
C ARG A 380 -18.06 -13.89 22.14
N ALA A 381 -17.90 -12.90 21.26
CA ALA A 381 -18.26 -13.05 19.85
C ALA A 381 -17.39 -14.14 19.18
N ARG A 382 -16.09 -14.14 19.40
CA ARG A 382 -15.14 -15.13 18.87
C ARG A 382 -15.48 -16.55 19.37
N GLU A 383 -15.78 -16.71 20.67
CA GLU A 383 -16.20 -18.01 21.20
C GLU A 383 -17.53 -18.50 20.60
N ALA A 384 -18.49 -17.58 20.40
CA ALA A 384 -19.77 -17.92 19.76
C ALA A 384 -19.54 -18.38 18.31
N ALA A 385 -18.68 -17.69 17.55
CA ALA A 385 -18.28 -18.08 16.20
C ALA A 385 -17.62 -19.47 16.17
N ARG A 386 -16.68 -19.74 17.09
CA ARG A 386 -16.03 -21.05 17.20
C ARG A 386 -17.03 -22.16 17.48
N LYS A 387 -17.96 -21.95 18.42
CA LYS A 387 -19.02 -22.93 18.75
C LYS A 387 -19.94 -23.18 17.54
N ALA A 388 -20.30 -22.13 16.81
CA ALA A 388 -21.12 -22.26 15.60
C ALA A 388 -20.43 -23.09 14.52
N ARG A 389 -19.13 -22.85 14.27
CA ARG A 389 -18.31 -23.64 13.35
C ARG A 389 -18.22 -25.12 13.77
N GLU A 390 -17.92 -25.39 15.04
CA GLU A 390 -17.84 -26.75 15.56
C GLU A 390 -19.18 -27.49 15.44
N ALA A 391 -20.30 -26.80 15.69
CA ALA A 391 -21.64 -27.38 15.54
C ALA A 391 -21.96 -27.71 14.07
N THR A 392 -21.52 -26.86 13.13
CA THR A 392 -21.70 -27.11 11.69
C THR A 392 -20.80 -28.28 11.23
N ARG A 393 -19.56 -28.33 11.68
CA ARG A 393 -18.64 -29.46 11.40
C ARG A 393 -19.16 -30.81 11.93
N ARG A 394 -19.82 -30.81 13.11
CA ARG A 394 -20.40 -32.03 13.70
C ARG A 394 -21.66 -32.53 12.98
N LYS A 395 -22.40 -31.63 12.32
CA LYS A 395 -23.63 -32.00 11.60
C LYS A 395 -23.37 -32.75 10.28
N SER A 396 -22.19 -32.61 9.67
CA SER A 396 -21.87 -33.28 8.42
C SER A 396 -20.38 -33.71 8.36
N PRO A 397 -20.02 -34.84 9.04
CA PRO A 397 -18.64 -35.36 8.94
C PRO A 397 -18.24 -35.76 7.52
N LEU A 398 -19.20 -36.03 6.63
CA LEU A 398 -19.01 -36.38 5.22
C LEU A 398 -19.05 -35.18 4.27
N GLU A 399 -19.63 -34.03 4.69
CA GLU A 399 -19.74 -32.83 3.87
C GLU A 399 -18.66 -31.78 4.17
N SER A 400 -17.92 -31.91 5.28
CA SER A 400 -16.93 -30.93 5.71
C SER A 400 -15.70 -30.79 4.81
N ASN A 401 -15.51 -31.70 3.85
CA ASN A 401 -14.50 -31.63 2.79
C ASN A 401 -15.13 -31.49 1.39
N SER A 402 -16.47 -31.31 1.29
CA SER A 402 -17.10 -31.09 -0.01
C SER A 402 -16.89 -29.63 -0.42
N MET A 403 -16.44 -29.45 -1.65
CA MET A 403 -16.35 -28.15 -2.32
C MET A 403 -17.73 -27.49 -2.36
N PRO A 404 -17.82 -26.13 -2.37
CA PRO A 404 -19.10 -25.46 -2.51
C PRO A 404 -19.88 -26.00 -3.69
N GLY A 405 -21.13 -26.42 -3.50
CA GLY A 405 -21.93 -27.12 -4.52
C GLY A 405 -22.13 -26.34 -5.83
N LYS A 406 -21.86 -25.02 -5.82
CA LYS A 406 -21.88 -24.16 -7.02
C LYS A 406 -20.51 -23.98 -7.67
N LEU A 407 -19.41 -24.38 -7.05
CA LEU A 407 -18.08 -24.28 -7.62
C LEU A 407 -17.92 -25.26 -8.78
N ALA A 408 -17.63 -24.74 -9.96
CA ALA A 408 -17.11 -25.54 -11.06
C ALA A 408 -15.57 -25.49 -11.02
N ASP A 409 -14.96 -26.44 -10.36
CA ASP A 409 -13.48 -26.51 -10.18
C ASP A 409 -12.77 -26.86 -11.49
N CYS A 410 -11.46 -26.60 -11.55
CA CYS A 410 -10.61 -26.98 -12.67
C CYS A 410 -9.92 -28.34 -12.43
N HIS A 411 -9.35 -28.90 -13.51
CA HIS A 411 -8.68 -30.20 -13.46
C HIS A 411 -7.25 -30.11 -12.92
N GLU A 412 -6.54 -29.02 -13.24
CA GLU A 412 -5.18 -28.76 -12.75
C GLU A 412 -5.18 -28.62 -11.22
N LYS A 413 -4.15 -29.13 -10.57
CA LYS A 413 -3.99 -29.11 -9.11
C LYS A 413 -2.80 -28.26 -8.64
N ASP A 414 -1.96 -27.85 -9.57
CA ASP A 414 -0.87 -26.92 -9.28
C ASP A 414 -1.43 -25.50 -9.17
N PRO A 415 -1.46 -24.89 -7.98
CA PRO A 415 -2.06 -23.55 -7.79
C PRO A 415 -1.44 -22.51 -8.72
N SER A 416 -0.15 -22.59 -9.00
CA SER A 416 0.58 -21.62 -9.83
C SER A 416 0.09 -21.56 -11.29
N LYS A 417 -0.69 -22.55 -11.74
CA LYS A 417 -1.23 -22.67 -13.09
C LYS A 417 -2.73 -22.47 -13.16
N THR A 418 -3.39 -22.20 -12.03
CA THR A 418 -4.84 -22.17 -11.95
C THR A 418 -5.37 -20.78 -11.62
N GLU A 419 -6.60 -20.51 -12.02
CA GLU A 419 -7.29 -19.28 -11.72
C GLU A 419 -8.75 -19.53 -11.43
N ILE A 420 -9.34 -18.68 -10.55
CA ILE A 420 -10.75 -18.75 -10.20
C ILE A 420 -11.45 -17.45 -10.58
N TYR A 421 -12.59 -17.58 -11.27
CA TYR A 421 -13.49 -16.46 -11.53
C TYR A 421 -14.60 -16.46 -10.49
N ILE A 422 -14.69 -15.38 -9.71
CA ILE A 422 -15.84 -15.11 -8.83
C ILE A 422 -16.81 -14.27 -9.63
N VAL A 423 -17.98 -14.86 -9.97
CA VAL A 423 -18.91 -14.32 -10.97
C VAL A 423 -20.20 -13.89 -10.31
N GLU A 424 -20.75 -12.75 -10.75
CA GLU A 424 -22.04 -12.25 -10.29
C GLU A 424 -23.19 -13.10 -10.86
N GLY A 425 -23.92 -13.75 -9.98
CA GLY A 425 -25.15 -14.46 -10.30
C GLY A 425 -25.00 -15.79 -11.04
N ASP A 426 -26.09 -16.55 -11.07
CA ASP A 426 -26.15 -17.87 -11.68
C ASP A 426 -26.19 -17.79 -13.23
N SER A 427 -26.75 -16.71 -13.79
CA SER A 427 -26.84 -16.53 -15.25
C SER A 427 -25.44 -16.34 -15.87
N ALA A 428 -24.69 -15.34 -15.41
CA ALA A 428 -23.30 -15.12 -15.83
C ALA A 428 -22.40 -16.32 -15.47
N GLY A 429 -22.64 -16.96 -14.32
CA GLY A 429 -21.99 -18.21 -13.92
C GLY A 429 -22.23 -19.36 -14.89
N GLY A 430 -23.41 -19.45 -15.49
CA GLY A 430 -23.75 -20.42 -16.52
C GLY A 430 -22.96 -20.21 -17.80
N SER A 431 -22.95 -18.98 -18.33
CA SER A 431 -22.16 -18.60 -19.51
C SER A 431 -20.66 -18.82 -19.28
N ALA A 432 -20.14 -18.42 -18.11
CA ALA A 432 -18.74 -18.61 -17.75
C ALA A 432 -18.35 -20.10 -17.65
N LYS A 433 -19.19 -20.94 -17.07
CA LYS A 433 -18.97 -22.41 -17.03
C LYS A 433 -18.93 -23.04 -18.41
N GLY A 434 -19.79 -22.56 -19.32
CA GLY A 434 -19.83 -23.03 -20.71
C GLY A 434 -18.65 -22.55 -21.56
N GLY A 435 -18.10 -21.36 -21.27
CA GLY A 435 -17.04 -20.75 -22.06
C GLY A 435 -15.62 -21.05 -21.56
N ARG A 436 -15.42 -21.38 -20.28
CA ARG A 436 -14.10 -21.54 -19.64
C ARG A 436 -13.23 -22.65 -20.23
N ASP A 437 -11.93 -22.55 -20.07
CA ASP A 437 -11.04 -23.71 -20.15
C ASP A 437 -11.05 -24.44 -18.80
N SER A 438 -11.76 -25.60 -18.76
CA SER A 438 -11.88 -26.41 -17.55
C SER A 438 -10.58 -27.03 -17.06
N ASN A 439 -9.51 -26.97 -17.84
CA ASN A 439 -8.22 -27.50 -17.38
C ASN A 439 -7.65 -26.65 -16.24
N TYR A 440 -7.71 -25.32 -16.33
CA TYR A 440 -7.07 -24.42 -15.36
C TYR A 440 -7.97 -23.31 -14.82
N GLN A 441 -9.20 -23.12 -15.35
CA GLN A 441 -10.13 -22.10 -14.89
C GLN A 441 -11.25 -22.72 -14.05
N ALA A 442 -11.42 -22.21 -12.82
CA ALA A 442 -12.56 -22.49 -11.94
C ALA A 442 -13.57 -21.35 -11.97
N ILE A 443 -14.87 -21.66 -11.77
CA ILE A 443 -15.96 -20.68 -11.72
C ILE A 443 -16.72 -20.83 -10.42
N LEU A 444 -16.86 -19.75 -9.67
CA LEU A 444 -17.67 -19.66 -8.45
C LEU A 444 -18.74 -18.56 -8.64
N PRO A 445 -19.98 -18.93 -8.96
CA PRO A 445 -21.09 -17.97 -8.99
C PRO A 445 -21.48 -17.54 -7.58
N LEU A 446 -21.64 -16.24 -7.38
CA LEU A 446 -22.23 -15.65 -6.17
C LEU A 446 -23.75 -15.52 -6.34
N TRP A 447 -24.49 -15.59 -5.26
CA TRP A 447 -25.93 -15.37 -5.27
C TRP A 447 -26.30 -14.14 -4.43
N GLY A 448 -26.47 -13.03 -5.14
CA GLY A 448 -26.83 -11.73 -4.57
C GLY A 448 -25.70 -11.07 -3.77
N LYS A 449 -25.97 -9.88 -3.27
CA LYS A 449 -25.01 -9.05 -2.53
C LYS A 449 -24.51 -9.77 -1.29
N MET A 450 -23.21 -9.72 -1.08
CA MET A 450 -22.53 -10.29 0.07
C MET A 450 -22.68 -9.41 1.32
N LEU A 451 -22.29 -9.95 2.47
CA LEU A 451 -22.20 -9.19 3.70
C LEU A 451 -21.16 -8.07 3.55
N ASN A 452 -21.53 -6.85 3.92
CA ASN A 452 -20.56 -5.78 4.12
C ASN A 452 -19.79 -6.05 5.41
N VAL A 453 -18.55 -6.52 5.27
CA VAL A 453 -17.71 -6.93 6.41
C VAL A 453 -17.17 -5.74 7.20
N GLU A 454 -17.17 -4.53 6.64
CA GLU A 454 -16.82 -3.30 7.37
C GLU A 454 -17.75 -3.06 8.56
N LYS A 455 -19.03 -3.42 8.41
CA LYS A 455 -20.08 -3.28 9.43
C LYS A 455 -20.32 -4.54 10.25
N ALA A 456 -19.50 -5.56 10.10
CA ALA A 456 -19.76 -6.87 10.66
C ALA A 456 -18.60 -7.38 11.52
N ARG A 457 -18.94 -7.94 12.68
CA ARG A 457 -17.97 -8.67 13.49
C ARG A 457 -17.52 -9.94 12.79
N ALA A 458 -16.31 -10.40 13.11
CA ALA A 458 -15.71 -11.60 12.55
C ALA A 458 -16.59 -12.84 12.67
N ASP A 459 -17.34 -13.01 13.79
CA ASP A 459 -18.28 -14.13 13.97
C ASP A 459 -19.39 -14.19 12.90
N LYS A 460 -19.90 -13.03 12.49
CA LYS A 460 -20.89 -12.94 11.40
C LYS A 460 -20.28 -13.23 10.04
N VAL A 461 -19.00 -12.86 9.84
CA VAL A 461 -18.26 -13.15 8.60
C VAL A 461 -18.07 -14.66 8.45
N TYR A 462 -17.59 -15.33 9.49
CA TYR A 462 -17.39 -16.78 9.49
C TYR A 462 -18.68 -17.59 9.35
N GLY A 463 -19.80 -17.08 9.86
CA GLY A 463 -21.13 -17.73 9.75
C GLY A 463 -21.91 -17.35 8.51
N ASN A 464 -21.38 -16.51 7.63
CA ASN A 464 -22.12 -15.99 6.49
C ASN A 464 -22.18 -17.00 5.33
N GLU A 465 -23.37 -17.45 4.96
CA GLU A 465 -23.60 -18.47 3.92
C GLU A 465 -23.11 -18.01 2.53
N LYS A 466 -23.01 -16.72 2.27
CA LYS A 466 -22.54 -16.18 0.98
C LYS A 466 -21.02 -16.02 0.91
N LEU A 467 -20.35 -15.77 2.04
CA LEU A 467 -18.88 -15.67 2.11
C LEU A 467 -18.20 -17.03 2.26
N LEU A 468 -18.84 -17.96 2.96
CA LEU A 468 -18.31 -19.30 3.21
C LEU A 468 -17.86 -20.02 1.93
N PRO A 469 -18.61 -20.00 0.81
CA PRO A 469 -18.16 -20.61 -0.45
C PRO A 469 -16.87 -20.00 -1.01
N VAL A 470 -16.67 -18.69 -0.86
CA VAL A 470 -15.44 -18.01 -1.28
C VAL A 470 -14.28 -18.48 -0.41
N ILE A 471 -14.44 -18.48 0.91
CA ILE A 471 -13.43 -18.92 1.88
C ILE A 471 -13.00 -20.38 1.61
N VAL A 472 -13.97 -21.27 1.43
CA VAL A 472 -13.73 -22.71 1.17
C VAL A 472 -13.08 -22.91 -0.20
N ALA A 473 -13.52 -22.20 -1.24
CA ALA A 473 -12.95 -22.31 -2.57
C ALA A 473 -11.48 -21.90 -2.60
N LEU A 474 -11.13 -20.79 -1.95
CA LEU A 474 -9.74 -20.31 -1.90
C LEU A 474 -8.84 -21.19 -1.04
N GLY A 475 -9.35 -21.81 0.02
CA GLY A 475 -8.65 -22.79 0.85
C GLY A 475 -7.58 -22.23 1.80
N ALA A 476 -7.34 -20.92 1.77
CA ALA A 476 -6.27 -20.26 2.52
C ALA A 476 -6.65 -19.80 3.95
N GLY A 477 -7.91 -20.01 4.40
CA GLY A 477 -8.40 -19.46 5.66
C GLY A 477 -8.71 -17.96 5.57
N ILE A 478 -9.02 -17.32 6.71
CA ILE A 478 -9.25 -15.86 6.79
C ILE A 478 -8.77 -15.31 8.14
N GLY A 479 -8.47 -14.02 8.20
CA GLY A 479 -7.99 -13.35 9.42
C GLY A 479 -6.66 -13.96 9.87
N ASP A 480 -6.52 -14.24 11.15
CA ASP A 480 -5.28 -14.82 11.72
C ASP A 480 -5.02 -16.28 11.28
N GLU A 481 -6.03 -16.97 10.74
CA GLU A 481 -5.88 -18.31 10.15
C GLU A 481 -5.48 -18.26 8.67
N PHE A 482 -5.37 -17.07 8.09
CA PHE A 482 -4.99 -16.91 6.68
C PHE A 482 -3.55 -17.36 6.45
N ASP A 483 -3.37 -18.20 5.45
CA ASP A 483 -2.08 -18.77 5.06
C ASP A 483 -2.00 -18.82 3.54
N ILE A 484 -1.25 -17.89 2.96
CA ILE A 484 -1.10 -17.74 1.50
C ILE A 484 -0.56 -19.01 0.84
N THR A 485 0.25 -19.81 1.56
CA THR A 485 0.83 -21.06 1.03
C THR A 485 -0.20 -22.14 0.75
N LYS A 486 -1.40 -22.00 1.32
CA LYS A 486 -2.53 -22.92 1.13
C LYS A 486 -3.50 -22.45 0.04
N LEU A 487 -3.19 -21.34 -0.62
CA LEU A 487 -4.02 -20.81 -1.69
C LEU A 487 -4.14 -21.83 -2.84
N ARG A 488 -5.37 -22.04 -3.32
CA ARG A 488 -5.66 -23.05 -4.35
C ARG A 488 -5.58 -22.53 -5.78
N TYR A 489 -5.57 -21.22 -5.98
CA TYR A 489 -5.56 -20.57 -7.29
C TYR A 489 -4.60 -19.39 -7.28
N ASP A 490 -3.72 -19.30 -8.27
CA ASP A 490 -2.79 -18.17 -8.41
C ASP A 490 -3.50 -16.84 -8.67
N LYS A 491 -4.57 -16.86 -9.50
CA LYS A 491 -5.32 -15.66 -9.80
C LYS A 491 -6.76 -15.77 -9.32
N ILE A 492 -7.18 -14.76 -8.57
CA ILE A 492 -8.55 -14.57 -8.10
C ILE A 492 -9.14 -13.43 -8.91
N ILE A 493 -10.03 -13.75 -9.85
CA ILE A 493 -10.55 -12.79 -10.82
C ILE A 493 -12.01 -12.50 -10.46
N ILE A 494 -12.29 -11.25 -10.10
CA ILE A 494 -13.65 -10.77 -9.87
C ILE A 494 -14.23 -10.38 -11.22
N MET A 495 -15.34 -11.02 -11.61
CA MET A 495 -16.02 -10.77 -12.86
C MET A 495 -17.49 -10.45 -12.58
N ALA A 496 -17.83 -9.17 -12.61
CA ALA A 496 -19.14 -8.62 -12.34
C ALA A 496 -19.63 -7.79 -13.54
N ASP A 497 -20.94 -7.58 -13.59
CA ASP A 497 -21.58 -6.78 -14.62
C ASP A 497 -21.04 -5.33 -14.64
N ALA A 498 -21.07 -4.68 -15.79
CA ALA A 498 -20.58 -3.31 -15.94
C ALA A 498 -21.68 -2.27 -15.55
N ASP A 499 -22.34 -2.51 -14.43
CA ASP A 499 -23.41 -1.66 -13.87
C ASP A 499 -23.10 -1.30 -12.39
N VAL A 500 -24.01 -0.54 -11.77
CA VAL A 500 -23.86 -0.07 -10.38
C VAL A 500 -23.90 -1.22 -9.37
N ASP A 501 -24.66 -2.30 -9.63
CA ASP A 501 -24.76 -3.45 -8.76
C ASP A 501 -23.46 -4.30 -8.83
N GLY A 502 -22.93 -4.51 -10.03
CA GLY A 502 -21.65 -5.16 -10.25
C GLY A 502 -20.48 -4.41 -9.60
N ALA A 503 -20.44 -3.08 -9.74
CA ALA A 503 -19.46 -2.26 -9.04
C ALA A 503 -19.58 -2.38 -7.51
N HIS A 504 -20.78 -2.47 -6.97
CA HIS A 504 -21.01 -2.69 -5.54
C HIS A 504 -20.54 -4.08 -5.08
N ILE A 505 -20.77 -5.14 -5.87
CA ILE A 505 -20.27 -6.49 -5.56
C ILE A 505 -18.74 -6.53 -5.58
N GLN A 506 -18.10 -5.87 -6.56
CA GLN A 506 -16.64 -5.72 -6.60
C GLN A 506 -16.15 -5.06 -5.32
N THR A 507 -16.76 -3.95 -4.91
CA THR A 507 -16.39 -3.22 -3.69
C THR A 507 -16.55 -4.07 -2.43
N LEU A 508 -17.63 -4.85 -2.31
CA LEU A 508 -17.85 -5.77 -1.18
C LEU A 508 -16.77 -6.86 -1.11
N LEU A 509 -16.40 -7.46 -2.25
CA LEU A 509 -15.32 -8.44 -2.34
C LEU A 509 -13.96 -7.85 -2.00
N LEU A 510 -13.66 -6.67 -2.52
CA LEU A 510 -12.41 -5.96 -2.20
C LEU A 510 -12.33 -5.60 -0.73
N THR A 511 -13.45 -5.15 -0.12
CA THR A 511 -13.53 -4.90 1.33
C THR A 511 -13.24 -6.19 2.12
N PHE A 512 -13.82 -7.31 1.69
CA PHE A 512 -13.59 -8.60 2.34
C PHE A 512 -12.13 -9.05 2.22
N PHE A 513 -11.53 -8.98 1.04
CA PHE A 513 -10.12 -9.35 0.86
C PHE A 513 -9.20 -8.40 1.62
N PHE A 514 -9.44 -7.10 1.59
CA PHE A 514 -8.64 -6.12 2.33
C PHE A 514 -8.68 -6.34 3.85
N ARG A 515 -9.86 -6.68 4.41
CA ARG A 515 -10.03 -6.85 5.87
C ARG A 515 -9.60 -8.23 6.39
N PHE A 516 -9.76 -9.28 5.59
CA PHE A 516 -9.61 -10.66 6.06
C PHE A 516 -8.55 -11.48 5.32
N MET A 517 -8.07 -11.04 4.18
CA MET A 517 -7.09 -11.73 3.32
C MET A 517 -6.15 -10.73 2.63
N ARG A 518 -5.65 -9.75 3.37
CA ARG A 518 -4.92 -8.59 2.84
C ARG A 518 -3.69 -9.01 2.02
N GLU A 519 -2.98 -10.05 2.45
CA GLU A 519 -1.81 -10.58 1.77
C GLU A 519 -2.11 -11.00 0.31
N LEU A 520 -3.37 -11.40 -0.03
CA LEU A 520 -3.76 -11.67 -1.42
C LEU A 520 -3.60 -10.45 -2.34
N ILE A 521 -3.87 -9.25 -1.81
CA ILE A 521 -3.72 -8.01 -2.58
C ILE A 521 -2.24 -7.62 -2.63
N GLU A 522 -1.54 -7.69 -1.51
CA GLU A 522 -0.12 -7.32 -1.39
C GLU A 522 0.78 -8.19 -2.26
N THR A 523 0.50 -9.48 -2.36
CA THR A 523 1.24 -10.43 -3.21
C THR A 523 0.72 -10.47 -4.66
N GLY A 524 -0.42 -9.79 -4.94
CA GLY A 524 -0.92 -9.52 -6.30
C GLY A 524 -1.70 -10.66 -6.94
N HIS A 525 -2.46 -11.40 -6.15
CA HIS A 525 -3.33 -12.48 -6.62
C HIS A 525 -4.73 -12.03 -7.04
N VAL A 526 -5.14 -10.78 -6.71
CA VAL A 526 -6.50 -10.28 -6.96
C VAL A 526 -6.55 -9.45 -8.24
N TYR A 527 -7.53 -9.74 -9.10
CA TYR A 527 -7.76 -9.08 -10.38
C TYR A 527 -9.22 -8.74 -10.58
N LEU A 528 -9.49 -7.65 -11.33
CA LEU A 528 -10.79 -7.31 -11.86
C LEU A 528 -10.80 -7.63 -13.35
N ALA A 529 -11.78 -8.42 -13.81
CA ALA A 529 -12.00 -8.62 -15.24
C ALA A 529 -12.73 -7.39 -15.81
N LYS A 530 -12.30 -6.93 -16.98
CA LYS A 530 -12.94 -5.85 -17.71
C LYS A 530 -13.69 -6.43 -18.91
N PRO A 531 -15.01 -6.70 -18.80
CA PRO A 531 -15.81 -7.12 -19.93
C PRO A 531 -16.04 -5.95 -20.91
N PRO A 532 -16.34 -6.21 -22.19
CA PRO A 532 -16.69 -5.16 -23.13
C PRO A 532 -18.04 -4.52 -22.77
N LEU A 533 -18.16 -3.23 -23.06
CA LEU A 533 -19.39 -2.45 -22.87
C LEU A 533 -20.31 -2.49 -24.09
N TYR A 534 -19.74 -2.59 -25.30
CA TYR A 534 -20.46 -2.50 -26.55
C TYR A 534 -20.08 -3.61 -27.53
N ASN A 535 -21.05 -4.06 -28.28
CA ASN A 535 -20.87 -4.86 -29.49
C ASN A 535 -21.30 -4.04 -30.71
N LEU A 536 -20.38 -3.87 -31.68
CA LEU A 536 -20.58 -3.14 -32.89
C LEU A 536 -20.59 -4.10 -34.08
N THR A 537 -21.68 -4.15 -34.82
CA THR A 537 -21.86 -5.09 -35.91
C THR A 537 -22.13 -4.35 -37.22
N ARG A 538 -21.44 -4.77 -38.30
CA ARG A 538 -21.73 -4.37 -39.68
C ARG A 538 -21.67 -5.58 -40.59
N GLY A 539 -22.82 -6.05 -41.01
CA GLY A 539 -22.94 -7.27 -41.83
C GLY A 539 -22.44 -8.50 -41.10
N LYS A 540 -21.32 -9.09 -41.56
CA LYS A 540 -20.70 -10.27 -40.92
C LYS A 540 -19.54 -9.91 -39.97
N LYS A 541 -19.19 -8.64 -39.88
CA LYS A 541 -18.10 -8.18 -38.98
C LYS A 541 -18.68 -7.71 -37.67
N SER A 542 -18.18 -8.26 -36.57
CA SER A 542 -18.47 -7.84 -35.21
C SER A 542 -17.17 -7.44 -34.52
N LYS A 543 -17.20 -6.36 -33.75
CA LYS A 543 -16.11 -5.90 -32.88
C LYS A 543 -16.70 -5.44 -31.57
N VAL A 544 -15.95 -5.59 -30.49
CA VAL A 544 -16.33 -5.13 -29.16
C VAL A 544 -15.55 -3.88 -28.78
N ALA A 545 -16.14 -3.03 -27.92
CA ALA A 545 -15.51 -1.84 -27.37
C ALA A 545 -15.63 -1.82 -25.84
N PHE A 546 -14.59 -1.34 -25.18
CA PHE A 546 -14.45 -1.28 -23.73
C PHE A 546 -14.63 0.12 -23.15
N SER A 547 -14.79 1.14 -24.01
CA SER A 547 -15.10 2.53 -23.63
C SER A 547 -15.93 3.22 -24.72
N ASP A 548 -16.46 4.40 -24.40
CA ASP A 548 -17.20 5.22 -25.35
C ASP A 548 -16.29 5.71 -26.50
N GLU A 549 -15.07 6.13 -26.21
CA GLU A 549 -14.09 6.56 -27.21
C GLU A 549 -13.74 5.40 -28.15
N GLU A 550 -13.58 4.21 -27.60
CA GLU A 550 -13.29 3.01 -28.41
C GLU A 550 -14.49 2.62 -29.29
N ARG A 551 -15.73 2.74 -28.77
CA ARG A 551 -16.96 2.55 -29.53
C ARG A 551 -16.99 3.47 -30.74
N ASP A 552 -16.73 4.75 -30.53
CA ASP A 552 -16.81 5.76 -31.61
C ASP A 552 -15.72 5.53 -32.65
N ARG A 553 -14.50 5.22 -32.21
CA ARG A 553 -13.38 4.87 -33.11
C ARG A 553 -13.70 3.63 -33.95
N ILE A 554 -14.19 2.55 -33.32
CA ILE A 554 -14.53 1.29 -34.00
C ILE A 554 -15.73 1.50 -34.93
N SER A 555 -16.71 2.34 -34.55
CA SER A 555 -17.83 2.69 -35.40
C SER A 555 -17.37 3.34 -36.71
N GLU A 556 -16.47 4.32 -36.64
CA GLU A 556 -15.89 4.97 -37.84
C GLU A 556 -15.05 3.99 -38.67
N GLU A 557 -14.28 3.12 -38.04
CA GLU A 557 -13.52 2.07 -38.73
C GLU A 557 -14.44 1.11 -39.48
N LEU A 558 -15.55 0.69 -38.88
CA LEU A 558 -16.52 -0.19 -39.51
C LEU A 558 -17.27 0.48 -40.64
N LYS A 559 -17.50 1.80 -40.60
CA LYS A 559 -18.07 2.57 -41.71
C LYS A 559 -17.16 2.58 -42.93
N ASN A 560 -15.86 2.37 -42.76
CA ASN A 560 -14.87 2.25 -43.84
C ASN A 560 -14.95 3.40 -44.86
N GLY A 561 -15.09 4.66 -44.36
CA GLY A 561 -15.15 5.87 -45.17
C GLY A 561 -16.52 6.14 -45.84
N ASP A 562 -17.54 5.34 -45.57
CA ASP A 562 -18.91 5.59 -46.02
C ASP A 562 -19.75 6.23 -44.90
N PRO A 563 -20.04 7.55 -44.96
CA PRO A 563 -20.80 8.25 -43.93
C PRO A 563 -22.24 7.74 -43.75
N ASN A 564 -22.81 7.07 -44.77
CA ASN A 564 -24.18 6.56 -44.75
C ASN A 564 -24.26 5.09 -44.28
N ALA A 565 -23.13 4.47 -44.02
CA ALA A 565 -23.10 3.08 -43.57
C ALA A 565 -23.69 2.94 -42.16
N LYS A 566 -24.70 2.12 -42.02
CA LYS A 566 -25.25 1.75 -40.71
C LYS A 566 -24.33 0.75 -40.00
N VAL A 567 -23.96 1.09 -38.78
CA VAL A 567 -23.33 0.19 -37.82
C VAL A 567 -24.34 -0.04 -36.71
N ASP A 568 -24.67 -1.29 -36.42
CA ASP A 568 -25.54 -1.64 -35.32
C ASP A 568 -24.69 -1.70 -34.03
N ILE A 569 -25.04 -0.87 -33.06
CA ILE A 569 -24.36 -0.77 -31.78
C ILE A 569 -25.31 -1.28 -30.71
N SER A 570 -24.91 -2.33 -30.02
CA SER A 570 -25.63 -2.85 -28.85
C SER A 570 -24.75 -2.69 -27.59
N ARG A 571 -25.36 -2.25 -26.49
CA ARG A 571 -24.70 -2.20 -25.19
C ARG A 571 -25.05 -3.48 -24.43
N TYR A 572 -24.02 -4.14 -23.87
CA TYR A 572 -24.25 -5.25 -22.96
C TYR A 572 -24.78 -4.71 -21.63
N LYS A 573 -25.87 -5.27 -21.15
CA LYS A 573 -26.46 -4.94 -19.85
C LYS A 573 -25.87 -5.79 -18.72
N GLY A 574 -25.38 -6.98 -19.05
CA GLY A 574 -24.73 -7.87 -18.11
C GLY A 574 -24.06 -9.05 -18.79
N LEU A 575 -23.16 -9.71 -18.05
CA LEU A 575 -22.42 -10.90 -18.50
C LEU A 575 -23.31 -12.09 -18.87
N GLY A 576 -24.51 -12.15 -18.27
CA GLY A 576 -25.50 -13.20 -18.53
C GLY A 576 -26.14 -13.09 -19.93
N GLU A 577 -25.98 -11.96 -20.64
CA GLU A 577 -26.45 -11.77 -22.02
C GLU A 577 -25.45 -12.29 -23.06
N MET A 578 -24.17 -12.48 -22.65
CA MET A 578 -23.13 -13.01 -23.52
C MET A 578 -23.25 -14.52 -23.64
N ASP A 579 -23.12 -15.03 -24.86
CA ASP A 579 -23.00 -16.47 -25.02
C ASP A 579 -21.62 -16.98 -24.52
N PRO A 580 -21.50 -18.29 -24.20
CA PRO A 580 -20.25 -18.82 -23.67
C PRO A 580 -19.01 -18.56 -24.53
N LYS A 581 -19.16 -18.58 -25.82
CA LYS A 581 -18.02 -18.37 -26.76
C LYS A 581 -17.62 -16.90 -26.78
N GLU A 582 -18.59 -15.99 -26.79
CA GLU A 582 -18.34 -14.56 -26.75
C GLU A 582 -17.65 -14.15 -25.44
N LEU A 583 -18.14 -14.68 -24.31
CA LEU A 583 -17.53 -14.43 -22.99
C LEU A 583 -16.10 -14.97 -22.92
N TRP A 584 -15.82 -16.13 -23.53
CA TRP A 584 -14.48 -16.66 -23.67
C TRP A 584 -13.59 -15.71 -24.48
N GLU A 585 -14.00 -15.39 -25.70
CA GLU A 585 -13.19 -14.61 -26.64
C GLU A 585 -12.87 -13.19 -26.12
N THR A 586 -13.75 -12.58 -25.35
CA THR A 586 -13.63 -11.18 -24.90
C THR A 586 -13.07 -11.01 -23.49
N THR A 587 -13.37 -11.95 -22.58
CA THR A 587 -13.19 -11.70 -21.14
C THR A 587 -12.41 -12.81 -20.42
N MET A 588 -12.39 -14.05 -20.94
CA MET A 588 -11.78 -15.19 -20.24
C MET A 588 -10.54 -15.74 -20.92
N ASN A 589 -10.40 -15.58 -22.24
CA ASN A 589 -9.23 -16.06 -22.97
C ASN A 589 -7.98 -15.26 -22.58
N PRO A 590 -6.91 -15.89 -22.04
CA PRO A 590 -5.70 -15.20 -21.64
C PRO A 590 -5.03 -14.34 -22.72
N GLU A 591 -5.23 -14.66 -23.99
CA GLU A 591 -4.65 -13.91 -25.12
C GLU A 591 -5.36 -12.58 -25.39
N ASN A 592 -6.65 -12.46 -25.05
CA ASN A 592 -7.48 -11.33 -25.48
C ASN A 592 -8.07 -10.54 -24.30
N ARG A 593 -8.18 -11.16 -23.12
CA ARG A 593 -8.84 -10.56 -21.96
C ARG A 593 -8.05 -9.38 -21.38
N ILE A 594 -8.78 -8.45 -20.78
CA ILE A 594 -8.21 -7.35 -20.01
C ILE A 594 -8.44 -7.63 -18.53
N LEU A 595 -7.35 -7.78 -17.77
CA LEU A 595 -7.36 -7.91 -16.32
C LEU A 595 -6.68 -6.70 -15.69
N ILE A 596 -7.36 -6.08 -14.72
CA ILE A 596 -6.81 -5.01 -13.90
C ILE A 596 -6.33 -5.66 -12.60
N ARG A 597 -5.03 -5.64 -12.35
CA ARG A 597 -4.46 -6.12 -11.08
C ARG A 597 -4.79 -5.14 -9.98
N VAL A 598 -5.32 -5.64 -8.87
CA VAL A 598 -5.55 -4.84 -7.68
C VAL A 598 -4.23 -4.71 -6.93
N THR A 599 -3.82 -3.48 -6.66
CA THR A 599 -2.59 -3.16 -5.92
C THR A 599 -2.94 -2.39 -4.65
N LEU A 600 -2.11 -2.54 -3.64
CA LEU A 600 -2.19 -1.79 -2.40
C LEU A 600 -0.93 -0.94 -2.28
N GLU A 601 -1.02 0.33 -2.66
CA GLU A 601 0.10 1.26 -2.64
C GLU A 601 0.20 1.98 -1.28
N ASP A 602 -0.95 2.35 -0.72
CA ASP A 602 -1.08 3.01 0.58
C ASP A 602 -2.20 2.34 1.39
N ALA A 603 -1.79 1.58 2.41
CA ALA A 603 -2.72 0.84 3.26
C ALA A 603 -3.57 1.75 4.16
N ILE A 604 -3.06 2.92 4.54
CA ILE A 604 -3.77 3.89 5.38
C ILE A 604 -4.85 4.58 4.56
N ALA A 605 -4.51 5.03 3.35
CA ALA A 605 -5.47 5.62 2.45
C ALA A 605 -6.57 4.61 2.05
N ALA A 606 -6.21 3.35 1.81
CA ALA A 606 -7.18 2.29 1.53
C ALA A 606 -8.11 2.04 2.74
N ASP A 607 -7.58 1.96 3.96
CA ASP A 607 -8.38 1.83 5.19
C ASP A 607 -9.38 2.99 5.32
N GLU A 608 -8.92 4.22 5.10
CA GLU A 608 -9.79 5.41 5.12
C GLU A 608 -10.92 5.30 4.08
N ILE A 609 -10.61 4.96 2.83
CA ILE A 609 -11.60 4.84 1.77
C ILE A 609 -12.63 3.75 2.09
N PHE A 610 -12.21 2.55 2.54
CA PHE A 610 -13.13 1.50 2.92
C PHE A 610 -13.99 1.92 4.12
N THR A 611 -13.42 2.57 5.13
CA THR A 611 -14.17 3.08 6.29
C THR A 611 -15.20 4.14 5.88
N VAL A 612 -14.85 5.09 5.01
CA VAL A 612 -15.77 6.14 4.54
C VAL A 612 -16.89 5.55 3.68
N LEU A 613 -16.54 4.71 2.69
CA LEU A 613 -17.51 4.20 1.72
C LEU A 613 -18.39 3.08 2.29
N MET A 614 -17.81 2.20 3.09
CA MET A 614 -18.44 0.96 3.55
C MET A 614 -18.81 0.98 5.03
N GLY A 615 -18.32 1.93 5.83
CA GLY A 615 -18.58 2.09 7.25
C GLY A 615 -20.00 2.58 7.58
N ASP A 616 -20.30 2.72 8.87
CA ASP A 616 -21.63 3.10 9.36
C ASP A 616 -21.92 4.60 9.24
N GLU A 617 -20.89 5.44 9.33
CA GLU A 617 -21.03 6.88 9.28
C GLU A 617 -21.49 7.38 7.91
N VAL A 618 -22.58 8.16 7.91
CA VAL A 618 -23.20 8.68 6.67
C VAL A 618 -22.55 9.96 6.18
N GLU A 619 -22.22 10.88 7.09
CA GLU A 619 -21.73 12.21 6.76
C GLU A 619 -20.37 12.21 6.03
N PRO A 620 -19.35 11.42 6.44
CA PRO A 620 -18.11 11.29 5.68
C PRO A 620 -18.32 10.76 4.27
N ARG A 621 -19.23 9.79 4.10
CA ARG A 621 -19.58 9.23 2.78
C ARG A 621 -20.27 10.24 1.88
N LYS A 622 -21.23 11.01 2.43
CA LYS A 622 -21.91 12.06 1.70
C LYS A 622 -20.92 13.12 1.20
N LYS A 623 -20.06 13.57 2.07
CA LYS A 623 -19.00 14.55 1.73
C LYS A 623 -18.08 14.00 0.64
N PHE A 624 -17.64 12.74 0.74
CA PHE A 624 -16.82 12.09 -0.29
C PHE A 624 -17.53 12.07 -1.65
N ILE A 625 -18.84 11.74 -1.67
CA ILE A 625 -19.63 11.73 -2.91
C ILE A 625 -19.74 13.15 -3.51
N GLU A 626 -20.00 14.16 -2.68
CA GLU A 626 -20.11 15.56 -3.13
C GLU A 626 -18.78 16.07 -3.72
N GLU A 627 -17.65 15.79 -3.08
CA GLU A 627 -16.31 16.19 -3.51
C GLU A 627 -15.86 15.49 -4.80
N ASN A 628 -16.32 14.24 -5.04
CA ASN A 628 -15.89 13.41 -6.17
C ASN A 628 -16.96 13.28 -7.27
N ALA A 629 -18.12 13.92 -7.14
CA ALA A 629 -19.23 13.81 -8.10
C ALA A 629 -18.84 14.18 -9.53
N GLN A 630 -17.93 15.11 -9.72
CA GLN A 630 -17.43 15.54 -11.04
C GLN A 630 -16.64 14.45 -11.78
N TYR A 631 -16.12 13.45 -11.07
CA TYR A 631 -15.37 12.33 -11.66
C TYR A 631 -16.26 11.11 -11.95
N ALA A 632 -17.54 11.18 -11.56
CA ALA A 632 -18.48 10.08 -11.81
C ALA A 632 -18.81 10.02 -13.30
N VAL A 633 -18.26 9.03 -14.00
CA VAL A 633 -18.57 8.69 -15.38
C VAL A 633 -19.54 7.51 -15.37
N ASN A 634 -20.56 7.53 -16.24
CA ASN A 634 -21.61 6.49 -16.33
C ASN A 634 -22.63 6.48 -15.16
N LEU A 635 -23.19 7.64 -14.87
CA LEU A 635 -24.41 7.69 -14.05
C LEU A 635 -25.56 7.11 -14.89
N ASP A 636 -26.17 6.05 -14.38
CA ASP A 636 -27.42 5.49 -14.92
C ASP A 636 -28.56 6.43 -14.48
N ILE A 637 -28.80 7.49 -15.26
CA ILE A 637 -29.88 8.47 -15.04
C ILE A 637 -31.00 8.20 -16.03
#